data_f21dadb06f42251725cce863b7bcd02f
#
_entry.id   f21dadb06f42251725cce863b7bcd02f
#
_cell.length_a   1.000
_cell.length_b   1.000
_cell.length_c   1.000
_cell.angle_alpha   90.00
_cell.angle_beta   90.00
_cell.angle_gamma   90.00
#
_symmetry.space_group_name_H-M   'P 1'
#
loop_
_entity.id
_entity.type
_entity.pdbx_description
1 polymer ?
#
loop_
_entity_poly.entity_id
_entity_poly.type
_entity_poly.pdbx_seq_one_letter_code
_entity_poly.pdbx_strand_id
1 'polypeptide(L)'
;MGFMGKISGMLAPAPKQADDGRDQWPSRTAYLLASCGGAVGMGNMLRYPSQVYNNNGLQWFVPYLMAVFLLAIPAMALEIAAGNAYRGGTVVAYNNISKRMKGTGFALNYVGFVVVIYFVPILAWAMVYFQKSFSSPLPWAGDTENWFMYEAVGAVDPNKDGRWVVYPGVSLDGRLVGWNAFTWFIVWLCMFRGVGLTGRVVYFTMGLPVIMAIVLIGRGVSLPNASEGIKMYFASWHSDKLAGTKIWRDAVGQVFFSTGVGFGYYTAYASYNRKFSNASQDAVIIVIFNCCFEALAAFAVFGIVGYLGMKPEETGEIGSYGLGFMTYPQAFVEMPASNFFSVIFFFTIMLLGISSSFAMLDAVMTLTMDAPFAKRWSRPWVATAMVLICFLLSLPHCTQFGYWFMDGIDRWINNIGLVFVVWAECVGATTLYRYQDVVGQVGMPSWASYNGGFLGGQLIGIIVGHTATPWAGAIAGFGVYFIGLAASIVLAKTPDAYGGPRLMTKSKMMSVFYYNAFYSGNMLRHDLNTVIGVGKNWSLPFVWAPMLRYISGPILAIIFSLAYPSFDEVSNDPPYIVGFIVAHCLLLWIVIGFIFPRWYNIFIQHERRDDWKQPYAPNQLRGTTDGQDVGNTEAAMSQDAGMSSETSSKKQRL
;
A
#
# COMPACT_ATOMS: atom_id res chain seq x y z
N MET A 1 42.20 0.51 -7.00
CA MET A 1 40.94 1.27 -6.78
C MET A 1 41.32 2.69 -6.40
N GLY A 2 40.94 3.68 -7.20
CA GLY A 2 41.25 5.10 -6.94
C GLY A 2 40.51 5.63 -5.72
N PHE A 3 40.91 6.76 -5.18
CA PHE A 3 40.36 7.45 -4.02
C PHE A 3 38.82 7.59 -4.09
N MET A 4 38.28 7.94 -5.28
CA MET A 4 36.84 7.95 -5.53
C MET A 4 36.15 6.58 -5.35
N GLY A 5 36.81 5.49 -5.73
CA GLY A 5 36.27 4.13 -5.52
C GLY A 5 36.19 3.73 -4.04
N LYS A 6 37.13 4.21 -3.21
CA LYS A 6 37.09 4.01 -1.75
C LYS A 6 35.98 4.83 -1.08
N ILE A 7 35.81 6.11 -1.47
CA ILE A 7 34.73 6.96 -0.96
C ILE A 7 33.36 6.41 -1.40
N SER A 8 33.21 6.00 -2.65
CA SER A 8 31.95 5.42 -3.14
C SER A 8 31.60 4.10 -2.46
N GLY A 9 32.61 3.27 -2.15
CA GLY A 9 32.42 2.04 -1.40
C GLY A 9 32.07 2.25 0.10
N MET A 10 32.51 3.38 0.67
CA MET A 10 32.20 3.76 2.05
C MET A 10 30.79 4.34 2.18
N LEU A 11 30.37 5.18 1.22
CA LEU A 11 29.06 5.84 1.20
C LEU A 11 27.95 4.90 0.68
N ALA A 12 28.25 4.01 -0.25
CA ALA A 12 27.30 3.09 -0.86
C ALA A 12 27.95 1.72 -1.10
N PRO A 13 28.16 0.88 -0.07
CA PRO A 13 28.67 -0.46 -0.25
C PRO A 13 27.71 -1.29 -1.09
N ALA A 14 28.24 -2.24 -1.83
CA ALA A 14 27.42 -3.23 -2.53
C ALA A 14 26.52 -3.95 -1.51
N PRO A 15 25.25 -4.24 -1.86
CA PRO A 15 24.37 -5.02 -1.00
C PRO A 15 24.99 -6.40 -0.74
N LYS A 16 24.73 -6.97 0.44
CA LYS A 16 25.04 -8.37 0.67
C LYS A 16 24.16 -9.21 -0.24
N GLN A 17 24.70 -10.28 -0.80
CA GLN A 17 23.93 -11.24 -1.58
C GLN A 17 23.57 -12.43 -0.71
N ALA A 18 22.34 -12.93 -0.86
CA ALA A 18 21.89 -14.19 -0.32
C ALA A 18 22.39 -15.36 -1.17
N ASP A 19 22.25 -16.61 -0.70
CA ASP A 19 22.71 -17.81 -1.40
C ASP A 19 22.04 -18.01 -2.77
N ASP A 20 20.85 -17.41 -2.98
CA ASP A 20 20.13 -17.39 -4.25
C ASP A 20 20.58 -16.27 -5.21
N GLY A 21 21.65 -15.54 -4.85
CA GLY A 21 22.20 -14.43 -5.64
C GLY A 21 21.39 -13.13 -5.58
N ARG A 22 20.31 -13.09 -4.77
CA ARG A 22 19.49 -11.90 -4.60
C ARG A 22 20.11 -10.97 -3.56
N ASP A 23 19.99 -9.65 -3.79
CA ASP A 23 20.40 -8.63 -2.81
C ASP A 23 19.69 -8.86 -1.48
N GLN A 24 20.35 -8.50 -0.37
CA GLN A 24 19.83 -8.68 0.99
C GLN A 24 19.94 -7.40 1.79
N TRP A 25 18.93 -7.10 2.59
CA TRP A 25 18.96 -5.97 3.53
C TRP A 25 20.14 -6.08 4.50
N PRO A 26 20.81 -4.95 4.83
CA PRO A 26 21.92 -4.95 5.81
C PRO A 26 21.50 -5.51 7.17
N SER A 27 20.29 -5.23 7.61
CA SER A 27 19.71 -5.67 8.88
C SER A 27 18.17 -5.70 8.82
N ARG A 28 17.53 -6.39 9.77
CA ARG A 28 16.06 -6.34 9.94
C ARG A 28 15.60 -4.91 10.27
N THR A 29 16.37 -4.17 11.05
CA THR A 29 16.06 -2.76 11.38
C THR A 29 16.02 -1.89 10.12
N ALA A 30 17.00 -2.05 9.21
CA ALA A 30 17.01 -1.32 7.94
C ALA A 30 15.78 -1.66 7.08
N TYR A 31 15.37 -2.93 7.03
CA TYR A 31 14.15 -3.37 6.37
C TYR A 31 12.90 -2.75 6.99
N LEU A 32 12.76 -2.82 8.32
CA LEU A 32 11.61 -2.23 9.03
C LEU A 32 11.54 -0.71 8.83
N LEU A 33 12.66 -0.01 8.96
CA LEU A 33 12.70 1.44 8.73
C LEU A 33 12.38 1.80 7.27
N ALA A 34 12.86 1.02 6.29
CA ALA A 34 12.52 1.24 4.89
C ALA A 34 11.03 1.03 4.63
N SER A 35 10.45 -0.03 5.21
CA SER A 35 9.02 -0.34 5.11
C SER A 35 8.16 0.71 5.82
N CYS A 36 8.55 1.14 7.02
CA CYS A 36 7.90 2.25 7.71
C CYS A 36 8.04 3.57 6.96
N GLY A 37 9.20 3.85 6.34
CA GLY A 37 9.42 5.04 5.53
C GLY A 37 8.63 5.04 4.22
N GLY A 38 8.26 3.87 3.71
CA GLY A 38 7.29 3.74 2.62
C GLY A 38 5.86 4.08 3.05
N ALA A 39 5.47 3.63 4.25
CA ALA A 39 4.16 3.88 4.83
C ALA A 39 4.00 5.31 5.36
N VAL A 40 4.93 5.74 6.23
CA VAL A 40 4.88 7.07 6.85
C VAL A 40 5.33 8.12 5.84
N GLY A 41 4.35 8.80 5.26
CA GLY A 41 4.54 9.80 4.23
C GLY A 41 3.79 11.10 4.52
N MET A 42 3.61 11.93 3.49
CA MET A 42 2.80 13.16 3.59
C MET A 42 1.35 12.85 4.02
N GLY A 43 0.81 11.69 3.63
CA GLY A 43 -0.55 11.29 3.97
C GLY A 43 -0.82 11.25 5.47
N ASN A 44 0.18 10.86 6.28
CA ASN A 44 0.06 10.82 7.73
C ASN A 44 -0.04 12.21 8.36
N MET A 45 0.62 13.20 7.78
CA MET A 45 0.62 14.57 8.30
C MET A 45 -0.48 15.46 7.72
N LEU A 46 -0.94 15.17 6.51
CA LEU A 46 -1.88 16.01 5.78
C LEU A 46 -3.24 15.34 5.60
N ARG A 47 -3.24 14.11 5.06
CA ARG A 47 -4.50 13.44 4.72
C ARG A 47 -5.23 12.89 5.94
N TYR A 48 -4.54 12.21 6.85
CA TYR A 48 -5.17 11.66 8.05
C TYR A 48 -5.87 12.74 8.87
N PRO A 49 -5.23 13.88 9.26
CA PRO A 49 -5.91 14.91 10.03
C PRO A 49 -7.05 15.57 9.27
N SER A 50 -6.92 15.75 7.94
CA SER A 50 -7.98 16.27 7.09
C SER A 50 -9.21 15.34 7.10
N GLN A 51 -9.02 14.03 6.98
CA GLN A 51 -10.11 13.07 7.04
C GLN A 51 -10.78 13.03 8.42
N VAL A 52 -10.01 13.11 9.50
CA VAL A 52 -10.56 13.18 10.87
C VAL A 52 -11.36 14.46 11.07
N TYR A 53 -10.84 15.60 10.60
CA TYR A 53 -11.52 16.90 10.65
C TYR A 53 -12.85 16.85 9.91
N ASN A 54 -12.87 16.39 8.68
CA ASN A 54 -14.07 16.30 7.83
C ASN A 54 -15.14 15.33 8.36
N ASN A 55 -14.74 14.43 9.27
CA ASN A 55 -15.63 13.48 9.94
C ASN A 55 -15.88 13.82 11.42
N ASN A 56 -15.61 15.05 11.84
CA ASN A 56 -15.90 15.63 13.17
C ASN A 56 -15.26 14.88 14.36
N GLY A 57 -14.11 14.22 14.20
CA GLY A 57 -13.28 13.77 15.31
C GLY A 57 -13.46 12.32 15.77
N LEU A 58 -13.82 12.10 17.05
CA LEU A 58 -13.61 10.83 17.76
C LEU A 58 -14.29 9.60 17.13
N GLN A 59 -15.51 9.73 16.59
CA GLN A 59 -16.20 8.61 15.92
C GLN A 59 -15.43 8.03 14.72
N TRP A 60 -14.53 8.80 14.13
CA TRP A 60 -13.62 8.34 13.08
C TRP A 60 -12.82 7.09 13.48
N PHE A 61 -12.41 7.00 14.74
CA PHE A 61 -11.61 5.89 15.21
C PHE A 61 -12.29 4.53 15.11
N VAL A 62 -13.63 4.49 15.10
CA VAL A 62 -14.36 3.21 14.98
C VAL A 62 -14.08 2.55 13.62
N PRO A 63 -14.46 3.13 12.46
CA PRO A 63 -14.16 2.53 11.16
C PRO A 63 -12.67 2.47 10.87
N TYR A 64 -11.86 3.43 11.37
CA TYR A 64 -10.43 3.44 11.20
C TYR A 64 -9.76 2.22 11.86
N LEU A 65 -10.01 1.94 13.13
CA LEU A 65 -9.44 0.79 13.82
C LEU A 65 -9.96 -0.53 13.25
N MET A 66 -11.23 -0.60 12.85
CA MET A 66 -11.75 -1.76 12.14
C MET A 66 -11.00 -2.00 10.84
N ALA A 67 -10.75 -0.97 10.03
CA ALA A 67 -9.96 -1.09 8.81
C ALA A 67 -8.52 -1.53 9.09
N VAL A 68 -7.88 -1.01 10.13
CA VAL A 68 -6.52 -1.39 10.54
C VAL A 68 -6.44 -2.89 10.87
N PHE A 69 -7.30 -3.38 11.77
CA PHE A 69 -7.19 -4.75 12.29
C PHE A 69 -7.80 -5.81 11.37
N LEU A 70 -8.89 -5.49 10.67
CA LEU A 70 -9.61 -6.47 9.85
C LEU A 70 -9.18 -6.47 8.38
N LEU A 71 -8.57 -5.39 7.90
CA LEU A 71 -8.22 -5.24 6.49
C LEU A 71 -6.70 -5.07 6.30
N ALA A 72 -6.09 -4.02 6.87
CA ALA A 72 -4.70 -3.67 6.56
C ALA A 72 -3.68 -4.68 7.11
N ILE A 73 -3.76 -5.06 8.38
CA ILE A 73 -2.82 -6.03 8.98
C ILE A 73 -2.88 -7.38 8.26
N PRO A 74 -4.06 -7.99 8.00
CA PRO A 74 -4.12 -9.25 7.27
C PRO A 74 -3.59 -9.18 5.84
N ALA A 75 -3.89 -8.10 5.10
CA ALA A 75 -3.43 -7.92 3.72
C ALA A 75 -1.91 -7.63 3.67
N MET A 76 -1.38 -6.78 4.55
CA MET A 76 0.06 -6.55 4.65
C MET A 76 0.82 -7.83 5.01
N ALA A 77 0.25 -8.65 5.90
CA ALA A 77 0.85 -9.95 6.23
C ALA A 77 0.89 -10.88 5.01
N LEU A 78 -0.09 -10.82 4.10
CA LEU A 78 -0.07 -11.54 2.82
C LEU A 78 1.08 -11.05 1.93
N GLU A 79 1.19 -9.74 1.71
CA GLU A 79 2.23 -9.16 0.85
C GLU A 79 3.65 -9.49 1.36
N ILE A 80 3.91 -9.26 2.65
CA ILE A 80 5.22 -9.51 3.25
C ILE A 80 5.54 -11.02 3.25
N ALA A 81 4.58 -11.87 3.62
CA ALA A 81 4.80 -13.32 3.64
C ALA A 81 5.04 -13.88 2.23
N ALA A 82 4.27 -13.43 1.23
CA ALA A 82 4.46 -13.84 -0.15
C ALA A 82 5.82 -13.38 -0.71
N GLY A 83 6.22 -12.14 -0.45
CA GLY A 83 7.53 -11.61 -0.85
C GLY A 83 8.70 -12.39 -0.23
N ASN A 84 8.61 -12.69 1.06
CA ASN A 84 9.64 -13.45 1.78
C ASN A 84 9.69 -14.90 1.32
N ALA A 85 8.53 -15.58 1.21
CA ALA A 85 8.47 -16.99 0.86
C ALA A 85 8.89 -17.26 -0.60
N TYR A 86 8.44 -16.41 -1.52
CA TYR A 86 8.67 -16.62 -2.96
C TYR A 86 9.83 -15.82 -3.53
N ARG A 87 10.44 -14.92 -2.76
CA ARG A 87 11.68 -14.19 -3.08
C ARG A 87 11.68 -13.57 -4.48
N GLY A 88 10.70 -12.76 -4.79
CA GLY A 88 10.54 -12.08 -6.07
C GLY A 88 9.70 -10.83 -5.95
N GLY A 89 9.69 -10.02 -7.00
CA GLY A 89 8.72 -8.94 -7.15
C GLY A 89 7.29 -9.49 -7.19
N THR A 90 6.32 -8.60 -7.18
CA THR A 90 4.90 -8.98 -7.02
C THR A 90 4.42 -9.99 -8.07
N VAL A 91 4.77 -9.81 -9.36
CA VAL A 91 4.34 -10.76 -10.41
C VAL A 91 4.91 -12.16 -10.17
N VAL A 92 6.15 -12.27 -9.69
CA VAL A 92 6.77 -13.54 -9.34
C VAL A 92 6.10 -14.15 -8.12
N ALA A 93 5.87 -13.38 -7.06
CA ALA A 93 5.24 -13.86 -5.83
C ALA A 93 3.82 -14.36 -6.09
N TYR A 94 3.01 -13.56 -6.79
CA TYR A 94 1.62 -13.93 -7.09
C TYR A 94 1.49 -15.03 -8.17
N ASN A 95 2.47 -15.20 -9.07
CA ASN A 95 2.55 -16.38 -9.94
C ASN A 95 2.69 -17.68 -9.14
N ASN A 96 3.45 -17.65 -8.04
CA ASN A 96 3.62 -18.81 -7.17
C ASN A 96 2.38 -19.13 -6.34
N ILE A 97 1.54 -18.10 -6.01
CA ILE A 97 0.23 -18.34 -5.41
C ILE A 97 -0.70 -18.99 -6.46
N SER A 98 -0.84 -18.37 -7.62
CA SER A 98 -1.58 -18.93 -8.75
C SER A 98 -1.14 -18.27 -10.06
N LYS A 99 -0.98 -19.07 -11.12
CA LYS A 99 -0.65 -18.55 -12.46
C LYS A 99 -1.64 -17.49 -12.97
N ARG A 100 -2.89 -17.53 -12.49
CA ARG A 100 -3.96 -16.57 -12.83
C ARG A 100 -3.87 -15.25 -12.06
N MET A 101 -3.02 -15.16 -11.04
CA MET A 101 -2.83 -13.95 -10.23
C MET A 101 -1.66 -13.07 -10.69
N LYS A 102 -1.03 -13.37 -11.82
CA LYS A 102 0.05 -12.51 -12.37
C LYS A 102 -0.42 -11.08 -12.63
N GLY A 103 -1.65 -10.94 -13.13
CA GLY A 103 -2.27 -9.63 -13.34
C GLY A 103 -2.47 -8.85 -12.04
N THR A 104 -2.86 -9.51 -10.95
CA THR A 104 -2.92 -8.91 -9.61
C THR A 104 -1.54 -8.43 -9.17
N GLY A 105 -0.52 -9.27 -9.30
CA GLY A 105 0.86 -8.87 -9.00
C GLY A 105 1.36 -7.69 -9.84
N PHE A 106 0.97 -7.58 -11.11
CA PHE A 106 1.28 -6.43 -11.96
C PHE A 106 0.50 -5.19 -11.54
N ALA A 107 -0.78 -5.34 -11.21
CA ALA A 107 -1.64 -4.25 -10.80
C ALA A 107 -1.18 -3.58 -9.49
N LEU A 108 -0.62 -4.33 -8.54
CA LEU A 108 0.03 -3.78 -7.35
C LEU A 108 1.16 -2.79 -7.71
N ASN A 109 2.03 -3.15 -8.65
CA ASN A 109 3.07 -2.22 -9.13
C ASN A 109 2.50 -1.05 -9.93
N TYR A 110 1.39 -1.27 -10.67
CA TYR A 110 0.74 -0.22 -11.45
C TYR A 110 0.21 0.90 -10.54
N VAL A 111 -0.40 0.57 -9.40
CA VAL A 111 -0.81 1.57 -8.39
C VAL A 111 0.39 2.41 -7.96
N GLY A 112 1.46 1.77 -7.49
CA GLY A 112 2.66 2.47 -7.03
C GLY A 112 3.31 3.32 -8.13
N PHE A 113 3.32 2.83 -9.37
CA PHE A 113 3.84 3.56 -10.52
C PHE A 113 3.02 4.81 -10.85
N VAL A 114 1.69 4.70 -10.91
CA VAL A 114 0.81 5.85 -11.17
C VAL A 114 0.92 6.88 -10.06
N VAL A 115 0.92 6.42 -8.79
CA VAL A 115 1.00 7.34 -7.65
C VAL A 115 2.33 8.07 -7.62
N VAL A 116 3.47 7.42 -7.82
CA VAL A 116 4.78 8.11 -7.75
C VAL A 116 4.94 9.19 -8.82
N ILE A 117 4.29 9.02 -9.98
CA ILE A 117 4.35 10.00 -11.09
C ILE A 117 3.73 11.35 -10.70
N TYR A 118 2.61 11.38 -9.98
CA TYR A 118 2.02 12.64 -9.52
C TYR A 118 2.51 13.06 -8.14
N PHE A 119 2.98 12.14 -7.33
CA PHE A 119 3.41 12.39 -5.95
C PHE A 119 4.71 13.21 -5.89
N VAL A 120 5.66 12.98 -6.81
CA VAL A 120 6.91 13.74 -6.86
C VAL A 120 6.71 15.21 -7.25
N PRO A 121 5.83 15.59 -8.21
CA PRO A 121 5.43 16.97 -8.40
C PRO A 121 4.86 17.70 -7.18
N ILE A 122 4.14 17.00 -6.29
CA ILE A 122 3.68 17.59 -5.03
C ILE A 122 4.87 17.96 -4.13
N LEU A 123 5.93 17.17 -4.16
CA LEU A 123 7.17 17.53 -3.46
C LEU A 123 7.84 18.76 -4.06
N ALA A 124 7.68 19.00 -5.37
CA ALA A 124 8.15 20.24 -5.98
C ALA A 124 7.44 21.47 -5.41
N TRP A 125 6.14 21.38 -5.11
CA TRP A 125 5.41 22.45 -4.38
C TRP A 125 6.01 22.67 -2.98
N ALA A 126 6.26 21.59 -2.24
CA ALA A 126 6.91 21.69 -0.94
C ALA A 126 8.31 22.32 -1.03
N MET A 127 9.05 22.08 -2.11
CA MET A 127 10.35 22.74 -2.38
C MET A 127 10.20 24.25 -2.62
N VAL A 128 9.16 24.67 -3.34
CA VAL A 128 8.86 26.11 -3.53
C VAL A 128 8.60 26.77 -2.17
N TYR A 129 7.76 26.16 -1.34
CA TYR A 129 7.51 26.67 0.02
C TYR A 129 8.77 26.67 0.88
N PHE A 130 9.55 25.60 0.86
CA PHE A 130 10.81 25.50 1.59
C PHE A 130 11.77 26.61 1.22
N GLN A 131 11.98 26.83 -0.09
CA GLN A 131 12.83 27.92 -0.58
C GLN A 131 12.34 29.29 -0.08
N LYS A 132 11.04 29.54 -0.14
CA LYS A 132 10.42 30.80 0.26
C LYS A 132 10.31 30.98 1.78
N SER A 133 10.41 29.91 2.55
CA SER A 133 10.39 29.95 4.03
C SER A 133 11.56 30.75 4.63
N PHE A 134 12.63 31.00 3.87
CA PHE A 134 13.76 31.82 4.30
C PHE A 134 13.55 33.33 4.08
N SER A 135 12.45 33.73 3.44
CA SER A 135 12.12 35.15 3.21
C SER A 135 11.37 35.74 4.39
N SER A 136 11.64 36.98 4.74
CA SER A 136 10.89 37.70 5.79
C SER A 136 10.40 39.05 5.23
N PRO A 137 9.08 39.33 5.30
CA PRO A 137 8.00 38.43 5.76
C PRO A 137 7.82 37.21 4.85
N LEU A 138 7.07 36.18 5.36
CA LEU A 138 6.73 35.00 4.55
C LEU A 138 5.85 35.46 3.37
N PRO A 139 6.12 35.02 2.12
CA PRO A 139 5.45 35.54 0.92
C PRO A 139 3.94 35.28 0.87
N TRP A 140 3.46 34.27 1.58
CA TRP A 140 2.02 33.93 1.68
C TRP A 140 1.31 34.65 2.83
N ALA A 141 1.99 35.58 3.52
CA ALA A 141 1.36 36.36 4.57
C ALA A 141 0.26 37.27 3.99
N GLY A 142 -0.94 37.11 4.49
CA GLY A 142 -2.14 37.86 4.08
C GLY A 142 -3.09 37.12 3.15
N ASP A 143 -2.59 36.26 2.25
CA ASP A 143 -3.43 35.46 1.36
C ASP A 143 -2.76 34.13 1.00
N THR A 144 -2.94 33.13 1.83
CA THR A 144 -2.32 31.82 1.67
C THR A 144 -2.92 31.01 0.54
N GLU A 145 -4.23 31.16 0.26
CA GLU A 145 -4.94 30.40 -0.76
C GLU A 145 -4.54 30.85 -2.17
N ASN A 146 -4.63 32.15 -2.46
CA ASN A 146 -4.20 32.67 -3.76
C ASN A 146 -2.71 32.45 -3.99
N TRP A 147 -1.87 32.61 -2.95
CA TRP A 147 -0.45 32.33 -3.08
C TRP A 147 -0.19 30.86 -3.41
N PHE A 148 -0.90 29.91 -2.79
CA PHE A 148 -0.79 28.50 -3.11
C PHE A 148 -1.21 28.23 -4.55
N MET A 149 -2.40 28.64 -4.95
CA MET A 149 -2.96 28.31 -6.26
C MET A 149 -2.18 28.97 -7.39
N TYR A 150 -1.88 30.27 -7.30
CA TYR A 150 -1.28 31.01 -8.41
C TYR A 150 0.24 31.06 -8.37
N GLU A 151 0.85 31.18 -7.19
CA GLU A 151 2.29 31.33 -7.07
C GLU A 151 3.01 30.01 -6.82
N ALA A 152 2.52 29.11 -5.96
CA ALA A 152 3.19 27.85 -5.68
C ALA A 152 2.90 26.80 -6.75
N VAL A 153 1.65 26.63 -7.12
CA VAL A 153 1.18 25.59 -8.07
C VAL A 153 1.11 26.11 -9.50
N GLY A 154 0.89 27.41 -9.69
CA GLY A 154 0.70 28.03 -11.01
C GLY A 154 -0.59 27.56 -11.71
N ALA A 155 -1.62 27.23 -10.94
CA ALA A 155 -2.88 26.76 -11.47
C ALA A 155 -3.69 27.89 -12.11
N VAL A 156 -4.52 27.56 -13.07
CA VAL A 156 -5.54 28.45 -13.62
C VAL A 156 -6.88 27.92 -13.18
N ASP A 157 -7.73 28.80 -12.62
CA ASP A 157 -9.04 28.39 -12.14
C ASP A 157 -9.91 27.82 -13.26
N PRO A 158 -10.65 26.75 -12.99
CA PRO A 158 -11.77 26.38 -13.82
C PRO A 158 -12.82 27.50 -13.78
N ASN A 159 -13.66 27.58 -14.77
CA ASN A 159 -14.73 28.54 -14.85
C ASN A 159 -15.59 28.60 -13.58
N LYS A 160 -16.33 29.70 -13.36
CA LYS A 160 -17.16 29.98 -12.16
C LYS A 160 -18.12 28.83 -11.76
N ASP A 161 -18.47 27.95 -12.70
CA ASP A 161 -19.35 26.80 -12.46
C ASP A 161 -18.59 25.49 -12.22
N GLY A 162 -17.27 25.53 -11.95
CA GLY A 162 -16.44 24.34 -11.75
C GLY A 162 -16.17 23.54 -13.02
N ARG A 163 -16.52 24.06 -14.19
CA ARG A 163 -16.35 23.41 -15.49
C ARG A 163 -15.33 24.16 -16.34
N TRP A 164 -14.45 23.39 -16.98
CA TRP A 164 -13.51 23.93 -17.95
C TRP A 164 -14.23 24.31 -19.25
N VAL A 165 -14.62 25.57 -19.42
CA VAL A 165 -15.16 26.09 -20.69
C VAL A 165 -14.04 26.41 -21.67
N VAL A 166 -12.93 26.93 -21.15
CA VAL A 166 -11.69 27.13 -21.90
C VAL A 166 -10.57 26.45 -21.13
N TYR A 167 -9.93 25.47 -21.76
CA TYR A 167 -8.81 24.78 -21.14
C TYR A 167 -7.63 25.72 -20.95
N PRO A 168 -6.95 25.69 -19.80
CA PRO A 168 -5.69 26.38 -19.61
C PRO A 168 -4.66 25.86 -20.61
N GLY A 169 -3.69 26.70 -20.95
CA GLY A 169 -2.60 26.30 -21.83
C GLY A 169 -1.80 25.14 -21.24
N VAL A 170 -1.22 24.34 -22.14
CA VAL A 170 -0.30 23.23 -21.76
C VAL A 170 1.13 23.69 -21.52
N SER A 171 1.34 24.98 -21.27
CA SER A 171 2.66 25.52 -20.99
C SER A 171 3.19 24.97 -19.66
N LEU A 172 4.46 24.54 -19.69
CA LEU A 172 5.17 24.06 -18.51
C LEU A 172 5.64 25.25 -17.65
N ASP A 173 5.41 25.18 -16.34
CA ASP A 173 6.07 26.09 -15.40
C ASP A 173 7.53 25.64 -15.21
N GLY A 174 8.48 26.41 -15.75
CA GLY A 174 9.91 26.09 -15.69
C GLY A 174 10.44 25.97 -14.27
N ARG A 175 9.87 26.70 -13.31
CA ARG A 175 10.23 26.62 -11.88
C ARG A 175 9.83 25.27 -11.30
N LEU A 176 8.59 24.85 -11.54
CA LEU A 176 8.08 23.53 -11.09
C LEU A 176 8.82 22.39 -11.77
N VAL A 177 9.08 22.50 -13.08
CA VAL A 177 9.92 21.52 -13.81
C VAL A 177 11.30 21.39 -13.19
N GLY A 178 11.94 22.52 -12.82
CA GLY A 178 13.24 22.52 -12.15
C GLY A 178 13.23 21.81 -10.81
N TRP A 179 12.27 22.12 -9.94
CA TRP A 179 12.13 21.45 -8.64
C TRP A 179 11.70 19.99 -8.77
N ASN A 180 10.85 19.66 -9.73
CA ASN A 180 10.47 18.29 -10.05
C ASN A 180 11.71 17.47 -10.49
N ALA A 181 12.53 18.01 -11.40
CA ALA A 181 13.77 17.38 -11.84
C ALA A 181 14.74 17.16 -10.67
N PHE A 182 14.88 18.16 -9.79
CA PHE A 182 15.71 18.05 -8.60
C PHE A 182 15.20 16.96 -7.64
N THR A 183 13.89 16.88 -7.41
CA THR A 183 13.29 15.84 -6.56
C THR A 183 13.51 14.45 -7.15
N TRP A 184 13.29 14.27 -8.45
CA TRP A 184 13.59 13.00 -9.13
C TRP A 184 15.07 12.61 -9.06
N PHE A 185 15.97 13.60 -9.12
CA PHE A 185 17.40 13.37 -8.92
C PHE A 185 17.70 12.84 -7.50
N ILE A 186 17.08 13.42 -6.47
CA ILE A 186 17.23 12.93 -5.09
C ILE A 186 16.66 11.51 -4.93
N VAL A 187 15.48 11.23 -5.49
CA VAL A 187 14.89 9.88 -5.49
C VAL A 187 15.84 8.87 -6.17
N TRP A 188 16.39 9.22 -7.32
CA TRP A 188 17.40 8.41 -8.01
C TRP A 188 18.62 8.14 -7.13
N LEU A 189 19.15 9.20 -6.48
CA LEU A 189 20.32 9.11 -5.62
C LEU A 189 20.09 8.16 -4.43
N CYS A 190 18.84 8.07 -3.91
CA CYS A 190 18.50 7.20 -2.79
C CYS A 190 18.44 5.71 -3.16
N MET A 191 18.16 5.36 -4.44
CA MET A 191 17.82 3.99 -4.82
C MET A 191 18.70 3.34 -5.89
N PHE A 192 19.55 4.10 -6.62
CA PHE A 192 20.26 3.61 -7.80
C PHE A 192 21.17 2.39 -7.52
N ARG A 193 21.64 2.20 -6.29
CA ARG A 193 22.45 1.06 -5.86
C ARG A 193 21.68 -0.03 -5.10
N GLY A 194 20.36 0.09 -4.98
CA GLY A 194 19.49 -0.90 -4.36
C GLY A 194 19.47 -0.86 -2.83
N VAL A 195 18.97 -1.94 -2.23
CA VAL A 195 18.63 -2.03 -0.80
C VAL A 195 19.80 -1.78 0.16
N GLY A 196 21.03 -1.93 -0.30
CA GLY A 196 22.23 -1.60 0.49
C GLY A 196 22.36 -0.10 0.75
N LEU A 197 22.06 0.72 -0.25
CA LEU A 197 22.05 2.19 -0.14
C LEU A 197 20.75 2.65 0.52
N THR A 198 19.60 2.21 0.02
CA THR A 198 18.28 2.53 0.56
C THR A 198 18.24 2.24 2.07
N GLY A 199 18.75 1.08 2.52
CA GLY A 199 18.79 0.69 3.92
C GLY A 199 19.66 1.57 4.83
N ARG A 200 20.45 2.50 4.28
CA ARG A 200 21.20 3.53 5.04
C ARG A 200 20.51 4.88 5.00
N VAL A 201 20.02 5.25 3.84
CA VAL A 201 19.32 6.52 3.63
C VAL A 201 18.08 6.60 4.54
N VAL A 202 17.38 5.49 4.76
CA VAL A 202 16.16 5.44 5.60
C VAL A 202 16.40 5.82 7.05
N TYR A 203 17.58 5.65 7.61
CA TYR A 203 17.89 6.16 8.96
C TYR A 203 17.78 7.68 9.04
N PHE A 204 18.14 8.38 7.97
CA PHE A 204 18.01 9.82 7.89
C PHE A 204 16.61 10.26 7.48
N THR A 205 16.08 9.70 6.37
CA THR A 205 14.78 10.11 5.82
C THR A 205 13.58 9.70 6.68
N MET A 206 13.78 8.80 7.66
CA MET A 206 12.75 8.40 8.61
C MET A 206 13.03 8.95 10.03
N GLY A 207 14.28 8.93 10.47
CA GLY A 207 14.63 9.36 11.82
C GLY A 207 14.47 10.86 12.04
N LEU A 208 14.92 11.68 11.09
CA LEU A 208 14.83 13.13 11.21
C LEU A 208 13.38 13.66 11.17
N PRO A 209 12.48 13.20 10.28
CA PRO A 209 11.08 13.57 10.33
C PRO A 209 10.37 13.24 11.64
N VAL A 210 10.69 12.12 12.29
CA VAL A 210 10.12 11.78 13.61
C VAL A 210 10.48 12.84 14.65
N ILE A 211 11.74 13.27 14.68
CA ILE A 211 12.21 14.33 15.60
C ILE A 211 11.49 15.65 15.28
N MET A 212 11.41 16.02 14.00
CA MET A 212 10.75 17.24 13.57
C MET A 212 9.26 17.22 13.87
N ALA A 213 8.58 16.09 13.69
CA ALA A 213 7.18 15.92 14.04
C ALA A 213 6.95 16.14 15.55
N ILE A 214 7.84 15.63 16.41
CA ILE A 214 7.77 15.88 17.87
C ILE A 214 7.86 17.40 18.17
N VAL A 215 8.74 18.13 17.50
CA VAL A 215 8.86 19.59 17.64
C VAL A 215 7.57 20.29 17.19
N LEU A 216 7.00 19.89 16.05
CA LEU A 216 5.75 20.45 15.53
C LEU A 216 4.55 20.13 16.44
N ILE A 217 4.48 18.91 17.00
CA ILE A 217 3.46 18.51 17.97
C ILE A 217 3.58 19.40 19.23
N GLY A 218 4.79 19.49 19.79
CA GLY A 218 5.04 20.33 20.97
C GLY A 218 4.62 21.78 20.75
N ARG A 219 4.91 22.33 19.56
CA ARG A 219 4.48 23.69 19.21
C ARG A 219 2.97 23.79 19.01
N GLY A 220 2.37 22.88 18.24
CA GLY A 220 0.93 22.91 17.95
C GLY A 220 0.08 22.87 19.21
N VAL A 221 0.39 21.96 20.15
CA VAL A 221 -0.36 21.83 21.40
C VAL A 221 -0.12 22.97 22.40
N SER A 222 0.97 23.73 22.24
CA SER A 222 1.29 24.88 23.09
C SER A 222 0.64 26.20 22.64
N LEU A 223 -0.06 26.20 21.50
CA LEU A 223 -0.70 27.41 20.97
C LEU A 223 -1.91 27.83 21.85
N PRO A 224 -2.21 29.13 21.90
CA PRO A 224 -3.46 29.61 22.51
C PRO A 224 -4.67 28.90 21.87
N ASN A 225 -5.66 28.51 22.66
CA ASN A 225 -6.86 27.80 22.23
C ASN A 225 -6.66 26.43 21.57
N ALA A 226 -5.43 25.89 21.52
CA ALA A 226 -5.15 24.56 20.97
C ALA A 226 -6.03 23.46 21.62
N SER A 227 -6.41 23.64 22.89
CA SER A 227 -7.28 22.71 23.62
C SER A 227 -8.64 22.49 22.95
N GLU A 228 -9.19 23.49 22.26
CA GLU A 228 -10.49 23.36 21.57
C GLU A 228 -10.39 22.43 20.35
N GLY A 229 -9.32 22.55 19.56
CA GLY A 229 -9.07 21.62 18.46
C GLY A 229 -8.76 20.20 18.94
N ILE A 230 -8.00 20.06 20.04
CA ILE A 230 -7.73 18.76 20.65
C ILE A 230 -9.00 18.10 21.19
N LYS A 231 -9.92 18.87 21.79
CA LYS A 231 -11.24 18.37 22.19
C LYS A 231 -12.03 17.89 20.99
N MET A 232 -12.02 18.61 19.87
CA MET A 232 -12.65 18.17 18.62
C MET A 232 -12.07 16.83 18.18
N TYR A 233 -10.77 16.63 18.27
CA TYR A 233 -10.09 15.40 17.86
C TYR A 233 -10.48 14.20 18.73
N PHE A 234 -10.47 14.34 20.05
CA PHE A 234 -10.58 13.21 20.97
C PHE A 234 -11.78 13.21 21.92
N ALA A 235 -12.55 14.30 22.01
CA ALA A 235 -13.64 14.43 22.96
C ALA A 235 -15.02 14.67 22.34
N SER A 236 -15.08 15.09 21.06
CA SER A 236 -16.35 15.31 20.38
C SER A 236 -16.87 14.01 19.76
N TRP A 237 -18.13 13.67 20.07
CA TRP A 237 -18.77 12.45 19.56
C TRP A 237 -20.07 12.78 18.82
N HIS A 238 -20.14 12.39 17.56
CA HIS A 238 -21.26 12.57 16.66
C HIS A 238 -21.70 11.22 16.09
N SER A 239 -22.60 10.52 16.79
CA SER A 239 -23.04 9.16 16.44
C SER A 239 -23.77 9.07 15.09
N ASP A 240 -24.40 10.14 14.65
CA ASP A 240 -25.08 10.28 13.36
C ASP A 240 -24.12 10.06 12.17
N LYS A 241 -22.86 10.46 12.30
CA LYS A 241 -21.84 10.27 11.27
C LYS A 241 -21.55 8.79 11.00
N LEU A 242 -21.63 7.92 12.01
CA LEU A 242 -21.40 6.49 11.85
C LEU A 242 -22.47 5.78 11.01
N ALA A 243 -23.67 6.35 10.92
CA ALA A 243 -24.73 5.83 10.07
C ALA A 243 -24.49 6.14 8.58
N GLY A 244 -23.65 7.14 8.26
CA GLY A 244 -23.31 7.51 6.89
C GLY A 244 -22.25 6.61 6.29
N THR A 245 -22.29 6.40 4.96
CA THR A 245 -21.30 5.61 4.23
C THR A 245 -19.96 6.32 4.06
N LYS A 246 -19.97 7.66 4.08
CA LYS A 246 -18.78 8.50 3.84
C LYS A 246 -17.64 8.20 4.81
N ILE A 247 -17.91 8.19 6.12
CA ILE A 247 -16.89 7.96 7.15
C ILE A 247 -16.21 6.58 7.00
N TRP A 248 -16.96 5.55 6.59
CA TRP A 248 -16.43 4.20 6.36
C TRP A 248 -15.54 4.13 5.13
N ARG A 249 -16.00 4.73 4.01
CA ARG A 249 -15.21 4.83 2.78
C ARG A 249 -13.92 5.60 3.02
N ASP A 250 -14.02 6.76 3.64
CA ASP A 250 -12.89 7.65 3.89
C ASP A 250 -11.87 7.01 4.83
N ALA A 251 -12.34 6.29 5.89
CA ALA A 251 -11.48 5.58 6.82
C ALA A 251 -10.73 4.42 6.16
N VAL A 252 -11.41 3.60 5.38
CA VAL A 252 -10.77 2.48 4.65
C VAL A 252 -9.78 3.03 3.61
N GLY A 253 -10.17 4.05 2.84
CA GLY A 253 -9.29 4.71 1.87
C GLY A 253 -8.05 5.30 2.54
N GLN A 254 -8.20 5.97 3.72
CA GLN A 254 -7.08 6.49 4.47
C GLN A 254 -6.14 5.39 4.94
N VAL A 255 -6.67 4.31 5.51
CA VAL A 255 -5.85 3.21 6.04
C VAL A 255 -5.00 2.57 4.94
N PHE A 256 -5.57 2.27 3.77
CA PHE A 256 -4.80 1.66 2.67
C PHE A 256 -3.79 2.62 2.06
N PHE A 257 -4.17 3.86 1.81
CA PHE A 257 -3.25 4.87 1.30
C PHE A 257 -2.09 5.12 2.25
N SER A 258 -2.39 5.31 3.54
CA SER A 258 -1.39 5.62 4.57
C SER A 258 -0.48 4.44 4.86
N THR A 259 -1.04 3.23 5.03
CA THR A 259 -0.21 2.04 5.29
C THR A 259 0.56 1.56 4.08
N GLY A 260 0.16 1.96 2.86
CA GLY A 260 0.79 1.55 1.61
C GLY A 260 0.54 0.08 1.23
N VAL A 261 -0.49 -0.56 1.79
CA VAL A 261 -0.97 -1.88 1.34
C VAL A 261 -1.58 -1.74 -0.05
N GLY A 262 -1.27 -2.64 -0.96
CA GLY A 262 -1.73 -2.59 -2.35
C GLY A 262 -0.80 -1.85 -3.32
N PHE A 263 0.35 -1.33 -2.85
CA PHE A 263 1.35 -0.67 -3.70
C PHE A 263 2.48 -1.60 -4.16
N GLY A 264 2.51 -2.82 -3.68
CA GLY A 264 3.47 -3.86 -4.08
C GLY A 264 4.88 -3.73 -3.52
N TYR A 265 5.25 -2.63 -2.86
CA TYR A 265 6.61 -2.47 -2.35
C TYR A 265 6.90 -3.34 -1.11
N TYR A 266 5.90 -3.75 -0.35
CA TYR A 266 6.12 -4.69 0.76
C TYR A 266 6.52 -6.08 0.26
N THR A 267 5.86 -6.57 -0.79
CA THR A 267 6.26 -7.81 -1.45
C THR A 267 7.68 -7.71 -2.01
N ALA A 268 8.00 -6.58 -2.67
CA ALA A 268 9.33 -6.33 -3.21
C ALA A 268 10.39 -6.26 -2.09
N TYR A 269 10.17 -5.48 -1.05
CA TYR A 269 11.10 -5.30 0.07
C TYR A 269 11.29 -6.60 0.87
N ALA A 270 10.21 -7.33 1.15
CA ALA A 270 10.26 -8.61 1.83
C ALA A 270 11.06 -9.67 1.03
N SER A 271 11.09 -9.57 -0.30
CA SER A 271 11.88 -10.46 -1.15
C SER A 271 13.39 -10.35 -0.95
N TYR A 272 13.85 -9.24 -0.38
CA TYR A 272 15.25 -8.99 0.00
C TYR A 272 15.57 -9.32 1.46
N ASN A 273 14.60 -9.84 2.22
CA ASN A 273 14.82 -10.28 3.59
C ASN A 273 15.69 -11.53 3.65
N ARG A 274 16.23 -11.82 4.85
CA ARG A 274 16.87 -13.09 5.12
C ARG A 274 15.86 -14.23 5.04
N LYS A 275 16.35 -15.41 4.73
CA LYS A 275 15.62 -16.67 4.84
C LYS A 275 14.99 -16.77 6.24
N PHE A 276 13.74 -17.22 6.32
CA PHE A 276 13.01 -17.39 7.59
C PHE A 276 12.84 -16.12 8.44
N SER A 277 12.65 -14.95 7.82
CA SER A 277 12.30 -13.72 8.53
C SER A 277 10.90 -13.77 9.13
N ASN A 278 10.66 -13.00 10.21
CA ASN A 278 9.40 -12.97 10.94
C ASN A 278 8.38 -12.02 10.27
N ALA A 279 7.88 -12.41 9.10
CA ALA A 279 6.99 -11.60 8.27
C ALA A 279 5.69 -11.19 8.99
N SER A 280 5.12 -12.09 9.81
CA SER A 280 3.87 -11.80 10.55
C SER A 280 4.06 -10.69 11.58
N GLN A 281 5.17 -10.72 12.33
CA GLN A 281 5.49 -9.67 13.30
C GLN A 281 5.83 -8.36 12.61
N ASP A 282 6.55 -8.42 11.49
CA ASP A 282 6.95 -7.23 10.73
C ASP A 282 5.71 -6.50 10.19
N ALA A 283 4.70 -7.21 9.68
CA ALA A 283 3.44 -6.62 9.24
C ALA A 283 2.74 -5.84 10.36
N VAL A 284 2.63 -6.44 11.55
CA VAL A 284 2.01 -5.77 12.71
C VAL A 284 2.81 -4.53 13.13
N ILE A 285 4.14 -4.65 13.21
CA ILE A 285 5.02 -3.52 13.60
C ILE A 285 4.85 -2.35 12.63
N ILE A 286 4.87 -2.59 11.32
CA ILE A 286 4.79 -1.55 10.30
C ILE A 286 3.43 -0.83 10.37
N VAL A 287 2.32 -1.58 10.41
CA VAL A 287 0.98 -0.97 10.48
C VAL A 287 0.79 -0.18 11.77
N ILE A 288 1.12 -0.76 12.92
CA ILE A 288 0.94 -0.08 14.22
C ILE A 288 1.84 1.16 14.32
N PHE A 289 3.09 1.08 13.84
CA PHE A 289 3.98 2.23 13.81
C PHE A 289 3.40 3.38 12.96
N ASN A 290 2.88 3.05 11.78
CA ASN A 290 2.22 4.02 10.89
C ASN A 290 1.02 4.68 11.58
N CYS A 291 0.12 3.87 12.15
CA CYS A 291 -1.08 4.37 12.84
C CYS A 291 -0.74 5.23 14.05
N CYS A 292 0.26 4.84 14.83
CA CYS A 292 0.72 5.64 15.96
C CYS A 292 1.32 6.98 15.51
N PHE A 293 2.12 6.96 14.41
CA PHE A 293 2.70 8.18 13.88
C PHE A 293 1.64 9.17 13.42
N GLU A 294 0.65 8.74 12.60
CA GLU A 294 -0.39 9.65 12.12
C GLU A 294 -1.31 10.15 13.23
N ALA A 295 -1.67 9.28 14.18
CA ALA A 295 -2.48 9.68 15.32
C ALA A 295 -1.76 10.71 16.22
N LEU A 296 -0.44 10.58 16.42
CA LEU A 296 0.35 11.53 17.19
C LEU A 296 0.59 12.83 16.40
N ALA A 297 0.93 12.74 15.11
CA ALA A 297 1.13 13.91 14.27
C ALA A 297 -0.11 14.80 14.16
N ALA A 298 -1.30 14.19 14.20
CA ALA A 298 -2.57 14.92 14.18
C ALA A 298 -2.76 15.90 15.36
N PHE A 299 -2.11 15.68 16.51
CA PHE A 299 -2.14 16.66 17.60
C PHE A 299 -1.58 18.03 17.20
N ALA A 300 -0.53 18.05 16.36
CA ALA A 300 -0.01 19.29 15.83
C ALA A 300 -1.05 20.04 14.99
N VAL A 301 -1.74 19.30 14.12
CA VAL A 301 -2.80 19.82 13.24
C VAL A 301 -3.98 20.35 14.05
N PHE A 302 -4.52 19.52 14.95
CA PHE A 302 -5.68 19.91 15.75
C PHE A 302 -5.36 21.03 16.76
N GLY A 303 -4.11 21.12 17.22
CA GLY A 303 -3.63 22.29 17.94
C GLY A 303 -3.72 23.58 17.10
N ILE A 304 -3.31 23.53 15.84
CA ILE A 304 -3.41 24.63 14.87
C ILE A 304 -4.87 24.94 14.54
N VAL A 305 -5.70 23.93 14.30
CA VAL A 305 -7.15 24.09 14.05
C VAL A 305 -7.82 24.84 15.21
N GLY A 306 -7.51 24.47 16.45
CA GLY A 306 -8.00 25.19 17.63
C GLY A 306 -7.48 26.62 17.73
N TYR A 307 -6.21 26.85 17.38
CA TYR A 307 -5.61 28.18 17.37
C TYR A 307 -6.26 29.12 16.35
N LEU A 308 -6.55 28.61 15.13
CA LEU A 308 -7.23 29.37 14.08
C LEU A 308 -8.76 29.44 14.28
N GLY A 309 -9.31 28.76 15.29
CA GLY A 309 -10.75 28.74 15.58
C GLY A 309 -11.59 28.04 14.52
N MET A 310 -11.00 27.15 13.73
CA MET A 310 -11.68 26.46 12.63
C MET A 310 -12.65 25.39 13.15
N LYS A 311 -13.84 25.31 12.55
CA LYS A 311 -14.83 24.26 12.82
C LYS A 311 -15.40 23.71 11.53
N PRO A 312 -15.61 22.38 11.40
CA PRO A 312 -16.11 21.76 10.17
C PRO A 312 -17.45 22.32 9.68
N GLU A 313 -18.29 22.77 10.61
CA GLU A 313 -19.61 23.35 10.30
C GLU A 313 -19.51 24.74 9.67
N GLU A 314 -18.45 25.49 9.96
CA GLU A 314 -18.25 26.88 9.51
C GLU A 314 -17.33 26.94 8.27
N THR A 315 -16.27 26.14 8.24
CA THR A 315 -15.25 26.18 7.18
C THR A 315 -15.50 25.17 6.07
N GLY A 316 -16.42 24.21 6.28
CA GLY A 316 -16.64 23.11 5.35
C GLY A 316 -15.51 22.09 5.36
N GLU A 317 -15.48 21.22 4.33
CA GLU A 317 -14.46 20.18 4.18
C GLU A 317 -13.13 20.75 3.74
N ILE A 318 -12.04 20.28 4.37
CA ILE A 318 -10.67 20.69 4.04
C ILE A 318 -9.99 19.54 3.34
N GLY A 319 -9.51 19.78 2.12
CA GLY A 319 -8.69 18.83 1.39
C GLY A 319 -7.30 18.65 2.03
N SER A 320 -6.67 17.52 1.79
CA SER A 320 -5.33 17.21 2.33
C SER A 320 -4.28 18.26 1.94
N TYR A 321 -4.33 18.72 0.69
CA TYR A 321 -3.42 19.75 0.19
C TYR A 321 -3.76 21.15 0.74
N GLY A 322 -5.05 21.46 0.92
CA GLY A 322 -5.50 22.68 1.59
C GLY A 322 -4.97 22.76 3.02
N LEU A 323 -5.06 21.66 3.76
CA LEU A 323 -4.49 21.59 5.11
C LEU A 323 -2.97 21.86 5.10
N GLY A 324 -2.24 21.18 4.23
CA GLY A 324 -0.77 21.25 4.19
C GLY A 324 -0.21 22.54 3.64
N PHE A 325 -0.82 23.09 2.61
CA PHE A 325 -0.28 24.22 1.85
C PHE A 325 -1.03 25.54 2.03
N MET A 326 -2.15 25.54 2.76
CA MET A 326 -2.89 26.76 3.11
C MET A 326 -3.00 26.92 4.64
N THR A 327 -3.59 25.94 5.35
CA THR A 327 -3.88 26.05 6.79
C THR A 327 -2.60 26.11 7.65
N TYR A 328 -1.63 25.23 7.41
CA TYR A 328 -0.35 25.29 8.13
C TYR A 328 0.44 26.58 7.83
N PRO A 329 0.63 26.99 6.57
CA PRO A 329 1.29 28.26 6.26
C PRO A 329 0.61 29.48 6.89
N GLN A 330 -0.71 29.52 6.94
CA GLN A 330 -1.46 30.58 7.62
C GLN A 330 -1.12 30.64 9.11
N ALA A 331 -1.16 29.49 9.79
CA ALA A 331 -0.82 29.43 11.20
C ALA A 331 0.63 29.86 11.47
N PHE A 332 1.58 29.49 10.61
CA PHE A 332 2.97 29.89 10.78
C PHE A 332 3.17 31.41 10.69
N VAL A 333 2.46 32.09 9.81
CA VAL A 333 2.52 33.56 9.72
C VAL A 333 2.19 34.22 11.05
N GLU A 334 1.20 33.70 11.78
CA GLU A 334 0.75 34.25 13.05
C GLU A 334 1.62 33.82 14.25
N MET A 335 2.48 32.81 14.08
CA MET A 335 3.31 32.29 15.17
C MET A 335 4.63 33.05 15.33
N PRO A 336 5.13 33.21 16.57
CA PRO A 336 6.54 33.57 16.79
C PRO A 336 7.49 32.58 16.12
N ALA A 337 8.58 33.07 15.50
CA ALA A 337 9.54 32.27 14.74
C ALA A 337 8.94 31.59 13.50
N SER A 338 8.05 32.27 12.80
CA SER A 338 7.33 31.83 11.60
C SER A 338 8.21 31.11 10.58
N ASN A 339 9.37 31.70 10.23
CA ASN A 339 10.32 31.13 9.29
C ASN A 339 10.88 29.78 9.75
N PHE A 340 11.21 29.67 11.05
CA PHE A 340 11.76 28.42 11.60
C PHE A 340 10.77 27.26 11.50
N PHE A 341 9.50 27.48 11.90
CA PHE A 341 8.49 26.44 11.82
C PHE A 341 8.11 26.08 10.38
N SER A 342 8.06 27.06 9.49
CA SER A 342 7.88 26.84 8.05
C SER A 342 8.99 25.98 7.46
N VAL A 343 10.25 26.30 7.75
CA VAL A 343 11.42 25.52 7.28
C VAL A 343 11.35 24.08 7.78
N ILE A 344 11.12 23.87 9.09
CA ILE A 344 11.00 22.52 9.68
C ILE A 344 9.87 21.75 9.02
N PHE A 345 8.69 22.35 8.87
CA PHE A 345 7.52 21.69 8.32
C PHE A 345 7.73 21.23 6.88
N PHE A 346 8.11 22.14 5.98
CA PHE A 346 8.30 21.80 4.57
C PHE A 346 9.48 20.85 4.36
N PHE A 347 10.54 20.96 5.16
CA PHE A 347 11.62 19.99 5.13
C PHE A 347 11.18 18.60 5.59
N THR A 348 10.34 18.51 6.61
CA THR A 348 9.73 17.25 7.07
C THR A 348 8.89 16.61 5.97
N ILE A 349 8.00 17.39 5.34
CA ILE A 349 7.15 16.92 4.23
C ILE A 349 7.99 16.37 3.07
N MET A 350 9.09 17.08 2.71
CA MET A 350 10.00 16.63 1.65
C MET A 350 10.66 15.29 2.00
N LEU A 351 11.21 15.14 3.20
CA LEU A 351 11.88 13.89 3.60
C LEU A 351 10.90 12.70 3.63
N LEU A 352 9.72 12.91 4.19
CA LEU A 352 8.65 11.89 4.22
C LEU A 352 8.21 11.51 2.81
N GLY A 353 8.02 12.49 1.94
CA GLY A 353 7.62 12.24 0.57
C GLY A 353 8.71 11.53 -0.26
N ILE A 354 9.98 11.88 -0.09
CA ILE A 354 11.11 11.21 -0.76
C ILE A 354 11.16 9.74 -0.35
N SER A 355 10.97 9.40 0.94
CA SER A 355 11.00 8.02 1.40
C SER A 355 9.90 7.15 0.79
N SER A 356 8.68 7.67 0.70
CA SER A 356 7.56 6.99 0.03
C SER A 356 7.78 6.87 -1.48
N SER A 357 8.35 7.91 -2.13
CA SER A 357 8.62 7.89 -3.57
C SER A 357 9.62 6.81 -3.97
N PHE A 358 10.75 6.69 -3.27
CA PHE A 358 11.70 5.64 -3.62
C PHE A 358 11.19 4.24 -3.24
N ALA A 359 10.32 4.08 -2.24
CA ALA A 359 9.72 2.80 -1.92
C ALA A 359 8.80 2.30 -3.05
N MET A 360 7.90 3.15 -3.54
CA MET A 360 7.01 2.83 -4.67
C MET A 360 7.81 2.54 -5.95
N LEU A 361 8.83 3.34 -6.24
CA LEU A 361 9.65 3.15 -7.44
C LEU A 361 10.52 1.90 -7.33
N ASP A 362 10.98 1.52 -6.14
CA ASP A 362 11.77 0.30 -5.92
C ASP A 362 10.96 -0.98 -6.11
N ALA A 363 9.64 -0.95 -5.92
CA ALA A 363 8.74 -2.03 -6.30
C ALA A 363 8.75 -2.26 -7.82
N VAL A 364 8.63 -1.18 -8.59
CA VAL A 364 8.68 -1.23 -10.07
C VAL A 364 10.09 -1.63 -10.56
N MET A 365 11.14 -1.17 -9.87
CA MET A 365 12.52 -1.62 -10.12
C MET A 365 12.69 -3.11 -9.90
N THR A 366 12.12 -3.65 -8.81
CA THR A 366 12.20 -5.07 -8.50
C THR A 366 11.48 -5.90 -9.56
N LEU A 367 10.29 -5.47 -10.01
CA LEU A 367 9.57 -6.08 -11.12
C LEU A 367 10.42 -6.09 -12.40
N THR A 368 11.04 -4.96 -12.72
CA THR A 368 11.86 -4.81 -13.93
C THR A 368 13.13 -5.67 -13.86
N MET A 369 13.82 -5.69 -12.73
CA MET A 369 15.04 -6.48 -12.54
C MET A 369 14.78 -8.00 -12.51
N ASP A 370 13.59 -8.43 -12.11
CA ASP A 370 13.18 -9.84 -12.17
C ASP A 370 12.83 -10.28 -13.60
N ALA A 371 12.68 -9.33 -14.55
CA ALA A 371 12.32 -9.65 -15.92
C ALA A 371 13.54 -10.15 -16.74
N PRO A 372 13.34 -11.12 -17.67
CA PRO A 372 14.42 -11.69 -18.48
C PRO A 372 15.19 -10.66 -19.31
N PHE A 373 14.50 -9.63 -19.82
CA PHE A 373 15.11 -8.58 -20.64
C PHE A 373 16.07 -7.69 -19.87
N ALA A 374 15.87 -7.55 -18.55
CA ALA A 374 16.69 -6.69 -17.71
C ALA A 374 18.00 -7.36 -17.23
N LYS A 375 18.14 -8.70 -17.38
CA LYS A 375 19.36 -9.43 -16.97
C LYS A 375 20.67 -8.90 -17.58
N ARG A 376 20.59 -8.23 -18.74
CA ARG A 376 21.75 -7.65 -19.44
C ARG A 376 22.21 -6.34 -18.87
N TRP A 377 21.36 -5.65 -18.12
CA TRP A 377 21.59 -4.29 -17.66
C TRP A 377 21.89 -4.26 -16.16
N SER A 378 22.88 -3.45 -15.80
CA SER A 378 23.13 -3.22 -14.37
C SER A 378 22.05 -2.36 -13.76
N ARG A 379 21.74 -2.57 -12.47
CA ARG A 379 20.70 -1.85 -11.73
C ARG A 379 20.79 -0.31 -11.88
N PRO A 380 21.99 0.34 -11.82
CA PRO A 380 22.08 1.80 -11.98
C PRO A 380 21.53 2.30 -13.32
N TRP A 381 21.79 1.59 -14.43
CA TRP A 381 21.28 1.97 -15.74
C TRP A 381 19.76 1.84 -15.83
N VAL A 382 19.21 0.74 -15.31
CA VAL A 382 17.74 0.55 -15.27
C VAL A 382 17.10 1.62 -14.38
N ALA A 383 17.68 1.94 -13.22
CA ALA A 383 17.20 3.00 -12.34
C ALA A 383 17.22 4.37 -13.02
N THR A 384 18.30 4.68 -13.74
CA THR A 384 18.40 5.95 -14.48
C THR A 384 17.34 6.06 -15.56
N ALA A 385 17.16 5.00 -16.37
CA ALA A 385 16.14 4.98 -17.42
C ALA A 385 14.73 5.12 -16.82
N MET A 386 14.44 4.40 -15.73
CA MET A 386 13.14 4.44 -15.06
C MET A 386 12.83 5.83 -14.48
N VAL A 387 13.78 6.44 -13.78
CA VAL A 387 13.61 7.79 -13.23
C VAL A 387 13.40 8.82 -14.35
N LEU A 388 14.13 8.72 -15.46
CA LEU A 388 13.92 9.60 -16.61
C LEU A 388 12.53 9.43 -17.22
N ILE A 389 12.04 8.19 -17.37
CA ILE A 389 10.68 7.92 -17.85
C ILE A 389 9.65 8.51 -16.88
N CYS A 390 9.80 8.28 -15.59
CA CYS A 390 8.88 8.82 -14.58
C CYS A 390 8.91 10.36 -14.54
N PHE A 391 10.08 10.98 -14.67
CA PHE A 391 10.22 12.43 -14.80
C PHE A 391 9.45 12.97 -16.00
N LEU A 392 9.62 12.37 -17.19
CA LEU A 392 8.89 12.79 -18.39
C LEU A 392 7.36 12.60 -18.23
N LEU A 393 6.92 11.49 -17.64
CA LEU A 393 5.50 11.23 -17.37
C LEU A 393 4.92 12.15 -16.28
N SER A 394 5.76 12.73 -15.43
CA SER A 394 5.34 13.68 -14.40
C SER A 394 5.21 15.13 -14.89
N LEU A 395 5.73 15.47 -16.06
CA LEU A 395 5.68 16.84 -16.61
C LEU A 395 4.26 17.41 -16.76
N PRO A 396 3.21 16.65 -17.13
CA PRO A 396 1.85 17.19 -17.18
C PRO A 396 1.39 17.80 -15.84
N HIS A 397 1.91 17.33 -14.71
CA HIS A 397 1.62 17.90 -13.39
C HIS A 397 2.36 19.22 -13.10
N CYS A 398 3.27 19.64 -13.97
CA CYS A 398 3.97 20.94 -13.91
C CYS A 398 3.36 21.96 -14.86
N THR A 399 2.11 21.78 -15.29
CA THR A 399 1.36 22.69 -16.18
C THR A 399 0.30 23.46 -15.40
N GLN A 400 -0.35 24.41 -16.06
CA GLN A 400 -1.43 25.23 -15.48
C GLN A 400 -2.65 24.40 -15.03
N PHE A 401 -2.89 23.23 -15.64
CA PHE A 401 -3.94 22.28 -15.21
C PHE A 401 -3.43 21.16 -14.32
N GLY A 402 -2.13 21.16 -14.00
CA GLY A 402 -1.43 20.08 -13.30
C GLY A 402 -2.04 19.73 -11.95
N TYR A 403 -2.52 20.72 -11.20
CA TYR A 403 -3.21 20.52 -9.92
C TYR A 403 -4.48 19.66 -10.08
N TRP A 404 -5.36 20.06 -10.99
CA TRP A 404 -6.63 19.35 -11.26
C TRP A 404 -6.41 17.97 -11.86
N PHE A 405 -5.38 17.84 -12.71
CA PHE A 405 -5.01 16.56 -13.29
C PHE A 405 -4.49 15.58 -12.23
N MET A 406 -3.69 16.08 -11.29
CA MET A 406 -3.21 15.30 -10.15
C MET A 406 -4.37 14.89 -9.24
N ASP A 407 -5.26 15.83 -8.87
CA ASP A 407 -6.39 15.57 -7.99
C ASP A 407 -7.34 14.52 -8.60
N GLY A 408 -7.60 14.61 -9.92
CA GLY A 408 -8.41 13.62 -10.64
C GLY A 408 -7.80 12.22 -10.63
N ILE A 409 -6.48 12.07 -10.81
CA ILE A 409 -5.81 10.77 -10.73
C ILE A 409 -5.80 10.25 -9.29
N ASP A 410 -5.42 11.09 -8.32
CA ASP A 410 -5.36 10.74 -6.90
C ASP A 410 -6.72 10.25 -6.39
N ARG A 411 -7.80 10.96 -6.72
CA ARG A 411 -9.18 10.62 -6.33
C ARG A 411 -9.54 9.19 -6.75
N TRP A 412 -9.30 8.82 -8.01
CA TRP A 412 -9.78 7.56 -8.55
C TRP A 412 -8.84 6.40 -8.35
N ILE A 413 -7.52 6.62 -8.40
CA ILE A 413 -6.57 5.53 -8.17
C ILE A 413 -6.66 5.01 -6.73
N ASN A 414 -6.93 5.90 -5.77
CA ASN A 414 -7.08 5.51 -4.37
C ASN A 414 -8.45 4.90 -4.06
N ASN A 415 -9.54 5.50 -4.56
CA ASN A 415 -10.88 5.06 -4.19
C ASN A 415 -11.37 3.84 -5.01
N ILE A 416 -10.85 3.65 -6.21
CA ILE A 416 -11.20 2.53 -7.10
C ILE A 416 -10.03 1.56 -7.23
N GLY A 417 -8.89 2.04 -7.74
CA GLY A 417 -7.76 1.19 -8.10
C GLY A 417 -7.19 0.45 -6.89
N LEU A 418 -6.81 1.18 -5.86
CA LEU A 418 -6.19 0.62 -4.66
C LEU A 418 -7.11 -0.36 -3.93
N VAL A 419 -8.37 0.01 -3.73
CA VAL A 419 -9.35 -0.86 -3.05
C VAL A 419 -9.59 -2.15 -3.83
N PHE A 420 -9.69 -2.06 -5.17
CA PHE A 420 -9.92 -3.23 -6.00
C PHE A 420 -8.72 -4.17 -6.06
N VAL A 421 -7.49 -3.66 -6.12
CA VAL A 421 -6.31 -4.53 -6.15
C VAL A 421 -6.14 -5.28 -4.83
N VAL A 422 -6.41 -4.64 -3.69
CA VAL A 422 -6.37 -5.32 -2.38
C VAL A 422 -7.49 -6.35 -2.26
N TRP A 423 -8.68 -6.06 -2.77
CA TRP A 423 -9.73 -7.06 -2.89
C TRP A 423 -9.29 -8.27 -3.72
N ALA A 424 -8.68 -8.00 -4.89
CA ALA A 424 -8.24 -9.06 -5.80
C ALA A 424 -7.11 -9.92 -5.20
N GLU A 425 -6.18 -9.34 -4.45
CA GLU A 425 -5.14 -10.13 -3.78
C GLU A 425 -5.71 -10.97 -2.62
N CYS A 426 -6.57 -10.41 -1.77
CA CYS A 426 -7.14 -11.11 -0.63
C CYS A 426 -8.05 -12.28 -1.05
N VAL A 427 -9.00 -12.00 -1.94
CA VAL A 427 -9.95 -13.01 -2.44
C VAL A 427 -9.28 -13.99 -3.38
N GLY A 428 -8.41 -13.49 -4.29
CA GLY A 428 -7.70 -14.30 -5.26
C GLY A 428 -6.76 -15.30 -4.59
N ALA A 429 -5.91 -14.85 -3.65
CA ALA A 429 -4.96 -15.73 -2.97
C ALA A 429 -5.66 -16.83 -2.17
N THR A 430 -6.75 -16.51 -1.48
CA THR A 430 -7.49 -17.47 -0.64
C THR A 430 -8.43 -18.37 -1.44
N THR A 431 -8.67 -18.08 -2.71
CA THR A 431 -9.56 -18.88 -3.60
C THR A 431 -8.76 -19.71 -4.59
N LEU A 432 -7.71 -19.13 -5.20
CA LEU A 432 -7.01 -19.75 -6.33
C LEU A 432 -5.78 -20.55 -5.92
N TYR A 433 -5.30 -20.41 -4.67
CA TYR A 433 -4.18 -21.21 -4.19
C TYR A 433 -4.56 -22.68 -4.16
N ARG A 434 -3.85 -23.52 -4.93
CA ARG A 434 -4.08 -24.98 -5.01
C ARG A 434 -5.55 -25.36 -5.26
N TYR A 435 -6.30 -24.54 -6.00
CA TYR A 435 -7.72 -24.81 -6.31
C TYR A 435 -7.92 -26.13 -7.04
N GLN A 436 -6.90 -26.62 -7.74
CA GLN A 436 -6.94 -27.92 -8.42
C GLN A 436 -7.08 -29.08 -7.44
N ASP A 437 -6.50 -28.98 -6.24
CA ASP A 437 -6.69 -29.97 -5.18
C ASP A 437 -8.15 -29.99 -4.73
N VAL A 438 -8.77 -28.81 -4.57
CA VAL A 438 -10.19 -28.69 -4.23
C VAL A 438 -11.07 -29.32 -5.30
N VAL A 439 -10.82 -28.95 -6.57
CA VAL A 439 -11.54 -29.54 -7.73
C VAL A 439 -11.31 -31.05 -7.79
N GLY A 440 -10.12 -31.52 -7.48
CA GLY A 440 -9.79 -32.94 -7.34
C GLY A 440 -10.67 -33.65 -6.31
N GLN A 441 -10.98 -33.03 -5.18
CA GLN A 441 -11.76 -33.63 -4.09
C GLN A 441 -13.29 -33.48 -4.26
N VAL A 442 -13.78 -32.32 -4.68
CA VAL A 442 -15.24 -32.04 -4.71
C VAL A 442 -15.81 -31.89 -6.13
N GLY A 443 -14.97 -31.84 -7.14
CA GLY A 443 -15.37 -31.62 -8.54
C GLY A 443 -15.50 -30.16 -8.93
N MET A 444 -15.31 -29.86 -10.23
CA MET A 444 -15.40 -28.52 -10.79
C MET A 444 -16.80 -27.87 -10.62
N PRO A 445 -17.93 -28.59 -10.81
CA PRO A 445 -19.25 -28.01 -10.61
C PRO A 445 -19.48 -27.50 -9.18
N SER A 446 -19.02 -28.27 -8.18
CA SER A 446 -19.12 -27.88 -6.77
C SER A 446 -18.29 -26.62 -6.48
N TRP A 447 -17.01 -26.61 -6.90
CA TRP A 447 -16.13 -25.47 -6.71
C TRP A 447 -16.64 -24.19 -7.42
N ALA A 448 -17.11 -24.33 -8.67
CA ALA A 448 -17.64 -23.22 -9.44
C ALA A 448 -18.94 -22.66 -8.84
N SER A 449 -19.87 -23.54 -8.39
CA SER A 449 -21.12 -23.10 -7.75
C SER A 449 -20.87 -22.36 -6.45
N TYR A 450 -19.94 -22.83 -5.62
CA TYR A 450 -19.59 -22.15 -4.36
C TYR A 450 -18.99 -20.76 -4.63
N ASN A 451 -17.96 -20.68 -5.49
CA ASN A 451 -17.29 -19.42 -5.77
C ASN A 451 -18.19 -18.47 -6.58
N GLY A 452 -19.00 -19.00 -7.49
CA GLY A 452 -20.02 -18.24 -8.23
C GLY A 452 -21.07 -17.65 -7.28
N GLY A 453 -21.54 -18.43 -6.30
CA GLY A 453 -22.44 -17.93 -5.25
C GLY A 453 -21.79 -16.88 -4.36
N PHE A 454 -20.52 -17.04 -3.99
CA PHE A 454 -19.79 -16.10 -3.15
C PHE A 454 -19.52 -14.76 -3.87
N LEU A 455 -18.99 -14.79 -5.08
CA LEU A 455 -18.71 -13.58 -5.86
C LEU A 455 -20.00 -12.96 -6.44
N GLY A 456 -20.92 -13.80 -6.95
CA GLY A 456 -22.22 -13.35 -7.44
C GLY A 456 -23.09 -12.76 -6.33
N GLY A 457 -23.01 -13.31 -5.11
CA GLY A 457 -23.67 -12.75 -3.94
C GLY A 457 -23.17 -11.36 -3.59
N GLN A 458 -21.87 -11.11 -3.62
CA GLN A 458 -21.30 -9.77 -3.44
C GLN A 458 -21.81 -8.82 -4.52
N LEU A 459 -21.72 -9.21 -5.80
CA LEU A 459 -22.13 -8.36 -6.92
C LEU A 459 -23.62 -8.02 -6.86
N ILE A 460 -24.50 -9.02 -6.69
CA ILE A 460 -25.95 -8.81 -6.63
C ILE A 460 -26.33 -8.03 -5.37
N GLY A 461 -25.71 -8.35 -4.23
CA GLY A 461 -25.92 -7.61 -2.99
C GLY A 461 -25.59 -6.13 -3.11
N ILE A 462 -24.48 -5.80 -3.77
CA ILE A 462 -24.06 -4.43 -4.06
C ILE A 462 -25.07 -3.75 -5.00
N ILE A 463 -25.40 -4.36 -6.13
CA ILE A 463 -26.34 -3.77 -7.10
C ILE A 463 -27.68 -3.47 -6.43
N VAL A 464 -28.26 -4.44 -5.72
CA VAL A 464 -29.55 -4.26 -5.04
C VAL A 464 -29.42 -3.24 -3.89
N GLY A 465 -28.29 -3.20 -3.19
CA GLY A 465 -28.03 -2.23 -2.13
C GLY A 465 -28.02 -0.80 -2.62
N HIS A 466 -27.46 -0.54 -3.81
CA HIS A 466 -27.46 0.78 -4.45
C HIS A 466 -28.78 1.15 -5.11
N THR A 467 -29.51 0.18 -5.68
CA THR A 467 -30.75 0.45 -6.44
C THR A 467 -32.01 0.45 -5.59
N ALA A 468 -31.99 -0.21 -4.43
CA ALA A 468 -33.13 -0.28 -3.53
C ALA A 468 -32.77 0.20 -2.12
N THR A 469 -32.34 -0.72 -1.25
CA THR A 469 -31.92 -0.39 0.12
C THR A 469 -30.76 -1.30 0.55
N PRO A 470 -29.89 -0.86 1.49
CA PRO A 470 -28.83 -1.71 2.03
C PRO A 470 -29.34 -3.06 2.59
N TRP A 471 -30.52 -3.09 3.20
CA TRP A 471 -31.16 -4.32 3.72
C TRP A 471 -31.55 -5.29 2.62
N ALA A 472 -32.17 -4.78 1.55
CA ALA A 472 -32.51 -5.58 0.38
C ALA A 472 -31.26 -6.16 -0.27
N GLY A 473 -30.19 -5.34 -0.38
CA GLY A 473 -28.89 -5.78 -0.85
C GLY A 473 -28.29 -6.91 -0.02
N ALA A 474 -28.32 -6.78 1.31
CA ALA A 474 -27.84 -7.84 2.21
C ALA A 474 -28.62 -9.14 2.03
N ILE A 475 -29.97 -9.09 2.01
CA ILE A 475 -30.82 -10.27 1.81
C ILE A 475 -30.53 -10.92 0.44
N ALA A 476 -30.46 -10.13 -0.63
CA ALA A 476 -30.19 -10.65 -1.97
C ALA A 476 -28.81 -11.29 -2.06
N GLY A 477 -27.79 -10.62 -1.53
CA GLY A 477 -26.40 -11.09 -1.54
C GLY A 477 -26.22 -12.40 -0.77
N PHE A 478 -26.71 -12.46 0.47
CA PHE A 478 -26.69 -13.70 1.26
C PHE A 478 -27.56 -14.79 0.65
N GLY A 479 -28.72 -14.45 0.06
CA GLY A 479 -29.57 -15.39 -0.65
C GLY A 479 -28.83 -16.10 -1.80
N VAL A 480 -28.15 -15.33 -2.66
CA VAL A 480 -27.34 -15.88 -3.77
C VAL A 480 -26.19 -16.72 -3.24
N TYR A 481 -25.51 -16.27 -2.18
CA TYR A 481 -24.46 -17.06 -1.54
C TYR A 481 -24.97 -18.41 -1.02
N PHE A 482 -26.09 -18.44 -0.30
CA PHE A 482 -26.65 -19.68 0.24
C PHE A 482 -27.18 -20.61 -0.87
N ILE A 483 -27.73 -20.07 -1.96
CA ILE A 483 -28.09 -20.86 -3.14
C ILE A 483 -26.84 -21.50 -3.76
N GLY A 484 -25.76 -20.72 -3.94
CA GLY A 484 -24.49 -21.23 -4.45
C GLY A 484 -23.86 -22.28 -3.53
N LEU A 485 -23.93 -22.09 -2.21
CA LEU A 485 -23.49 -23.06 -1.23
C LEU A 485 -24.30 -24.36 -1.30
N ALA A 486 -25.65 -24.29 -1.34
CA ALA A 486 -26.49 -25.45 -1.47
C ALA A 486 -26.22 -26.21 -2.77
N ALA A 487 -26.15 -25.49 -3.90
CA ALA A 487 -25.78 -26.07 -5.19
C ALA A 487 -24.41 -26.75 -5.15
N SER A 488 -23.44 -26.15 -4.48
CA SER A 488 -22.10 -26.74 -4.36
C SER A 488 -22.10 -28.07 -3.61
N ILE A 489 -22.93 -28.22 -2.57
CA ILE A 489 -23.07 -29.47 -1.80
C ILE A 489 -23.75 -30.55 -2.64
N VAL A 490 -24.81 -30.17 -3.38
CA VAL A 490 -25.57 -31.11 -4.23
C VAL A 490 -24.74 -31.63 -5.40
N LEU A 491 -23.99 -30.73 -6.05
CA LEU A 491 -23.16 -31.05 -7.23
C LEU A 491 -21.82 -31.68 -6.88
N ALA A 492 -21.48 -31.78 -5.58
CA ALA A 492 -20.20 -32.32 -5.16
C ALA A 492 -20.07 -33.81 -5.37
N LYS A 493 -18.99 -34.26 -5.95
CA LYS A 493 -18.57 -35.66 -5.81
C LYS A 493 -18.21 -35.97 -4.35
N THR A 494 -18.19 -37.24 -3.98
CA THR A 494 -17.72 -37.63 -2.64
C THR A 494 -16.21 -37.44 -2.57
N PRO A 495 -15.68 -36.68 -1.61
CA PRO A 495 -14.24 -36.52 -1.44
C PRO A 495 -13.57 -37.87 -1.14
N ASP A 496 -12.38 -38.09 -1.69
CA ASP A 496 -11.58 -39.30 -1.43
C ASP A 496 -11.15 -39.39 0.04
N ALA A 497 -10.94 -38.23 0.67
CA ALA A 497 -10.68 -38.10 2.10
C ALA A 497 -11.51 -36.95 2.69
N TYR A 498 -12.12 -37.17 3.84
CA TYR A 498 -12.85 -36.12 4.55
C TYR A 498 -11.84 -35.19 5.22
N GLY A 499 -11.64 -34.01 4.61
CA GLY A 499 -10.70 -33.01 5.06
C GLY A 499 -11.26 -32.03 6.09
N GLY A 500 -10.37 -31.40 6.85
CA GLY A 500 -10.69 -30.32 7.77
C GLY A 500 -10.51 -30.66 9.26
N PRO A 501 -10.92 -29.74 10.16
CA PRO A 501 -10.95 -29.99 11.60
C PRO A 501 -11.86 -31.17 11.95
N ARG A 502 -11.64 -31.81 13.10
CA ARG A 502 -12.39 -33.01 13.54
C ARG A 502 -13.93 -32.89 13.40
N LEU A 503 -14.49 -31.71 13.56
CA LEU A 503 -15.92 -31.48 13.38
C LEU A 503 -16.34 -31.60 11.91
N MET A 504 -15.50 -31.13 10.99
CA MET A 504 -15.83 -31.10 9.55
C MET A 504 -15.55 -32.42 8.84
N THR A 505 -14.78 -33.32 9.44
CA THR A 505 -14.55 -34.68 8.91
C THR A 505 -15.68 -35.68 9.17
N LYS A 506 -16.73 -35.27 9.90
CA LYS A 506 -17.81 -36.18 10.31
C LYS A 506 -18.86 -36.50 9.23
N SER A 507 -18.97 -35.65 8.20
CA SER A 507 -19.95 -35.87 7.13
C SER A 507 -19.45 -35.37 5.78
N LYS A 508 -19.98 -35.94 4.68
CA LYS A 508 -19.71 -35.47 3.32
C LYS A 508 -19.99 -33.98 3.17
N MET A 509 -21.14 -33.51 3.65
CA MET A 509 -21.57 -32.12 3.53
C MET A 509 -20.55 -31.15 4.18
N MET A 510 -20.14 -31.45 5.41
CA MET A 510 -19.17 -30.64 6.15
C MET A 510 -17.80 -30.65 5.49
N SER A 511 -17.37 -31.79 4.97
CA SER A 511 -16.10 -31.91 4.26
C SER A 511 -16.11 -31.15 2.93
N VAL A 512 -17.20 -31.23 2.15
CA VAL A 512 -17.38 -30.44 0.92
C VAL A 512 -17.36 -28.95 1.22
N PHE A 513 -18.04 -28.52 2.29
CA PHE A 513 -17.99 -27.13 2.73
C PHE A 513 -16.57 -26.69 3.10
N TYR A 514 -15.83 -27.50 3.86
CA TYR A 514 -14.44 -27.21 4.19
C TYR A 514 -13.56 -27.04 2.95
N TYR A 515 -13.64 -27.97 1.99
CA TYR A 515 -12.84 -27.89 0.77
C TYR A 515 -13.14 -26.60 -0.02
N ASN A 516 -14.40 -26.27 -0.22
CA ASN A 516 -14.78 -25.08 -0.98
C ASN A 516 -14.49 -23.75 -0.24
N ALA A 517 -14.75 -23.73 1.08
CA ALA A 517 -14.69 -22.50 1.86
C ALA A 517 -13.30 -22.18 2.42
N PHE A 518 -12.57 -23.19 2.91
CA PHE A 518 -11.41 -22.95 3.76
C PHE A 518 -10.10 -23.58 3.26
N TYR A 519 -10.17 -24.65 2.44
CA TYR A 519 -8.99 -25.43 2.08
C TYR A 519 -7.89 -24.58 1.43
N SER A 520 -8.19 -23.84 0.36
CA SER A 520 -7.20 -23.03 -0.39
C SER A 520 -6.50 -22.02 0.52
N GLY A 521 -7.26 -21.24 1.29
CA GLY A 521 -6.69 -20.26 2.21
C GLY A 521 -5.91 -20.89 3.36
N ASN A 522 -6.38 -22.01 3.92
CA ASN A 522 -5.67 -22.72 4.99
C ASN A 522 -4.36 -23.34 4.48
N MET A 523 -4.36 -23.87 3.26
CA MET A 523 -3.14 -24.40 2.65
C MET A 523 -2.12 -23.29 2.35
N LEU A 524 -2.57 -22.14 1.83
CA LEU A 524 -1.72 -20.97 1.66
C LEU A 524 -1.08 -20.56 2.99
N ARG A 525 -1.88 -20.42 4.05
CA ARG A 525 -1.41 -20.11 5.40
C ARG A 525 -0.37 -21.13 5.88
N HIS A 526 -0.67 -22.41 5.72
CA HIS A 526 0.21 -23.50 6.16
C HIS A 526 1.54 -23.45 5.42
N ASP A 527 1.49 -23.34 4.10
CA ASP A 527 2.68 -23.36 3.26
C ASP A 527 3.56 -22.10 3.46
N LEU A 528 2.95 -20.92 3.67
CA LEU A 528 3.69 -19.71 4.05
C LEU A 528 4.36 -19.87 5.44
N ASN A 529 3.66 -20.45 6.41
CA ASN A 529 4.20 -20.67 7.75
C ASN A 529 5.41 -21.62 7.79
N THR A 530 5.58 -22.52 6.81
CA THR A 530 6.79 -23.35 6.70
C THR A 530 8.05 -22.50 6.48
N VAL A 531 7.91 -21.29 5.93
CA VAL A 531 9.02 -20.36 5.71
C VAL A 531 9.10 -19.32 6.80
N ILE A 532 7.98 -18.62 7.08
CA ILE A 532 7.99 -17.45 7.97
C ILE A 532 7.82 -17.80 9.45
N GLY A 533 7.17 -18.93 9.76
CA GLY A 533 6.83 -19.35 11.13
C GLY A 533 7.86 -20.24 11.82
N VAL A 534 9.13 -20.18 11.40
CA VAL A 534 10.19 -21.06 11.90
C VAL A 534 10.75 -20.57 13.24
N GLY A 535 10.97 -21.49 14.15
CA GLY A 535 11.59 -21.22 15.44
C GLY A 535 10.72 -20.34 16.36
N LYS A 536 11.21 -19.15 16.72
CA LYS A 536 10.49 -18.17 17.57
C LYS A 536 9.67 -17.16 16.78
N ASN A 537 9.57 -17.30 15.47
CA ASN A 537 8.81 -16.38 14.63
C ASN A 537 7.29 -16.55 14.83
N TRP A 538 6.55 -15.48 14.63
CA TRP A 538 5.10 -15.54 14.66
C TRP A 538 4.59 -16.21 13.40
N SER A 539 3.73 -17.22 13.56
CA SER A 539 3.00 -17.83 12.45
C SER A 539 1.70 -17.07 12.18
N LEU A 540 1.26 -17.10 10.92
CA LEU A 540 -0.08 -16.63 10.55
C LEU A 540 -1.12 -17.47 11.29
N PRO A 541 -2.05 -16.85 12.04
CA PRO A 541 -3.06 -17.58 12.80
C PRO A 541 -4.10 -18.24 11.87
N PHE A 542 -4.84 -19.23 12.39
CA PHE A 542 -5.83 -19.96 11.58
C PHE A 542 -6.96 -19.06 11.06
N VAL A 543 -7.30 -17.99 11.77
CA VAL A 543 -8.34 -17.02 11.38
C VAL A 543 -7.92 -16.09 10.25
N TRP A 544 -6.61 -16.00 9.93
CA TRP A 544 -6.07 -15.07 8.95
C TRP A 544 -6.66 -15.26 7.55
N ALA A 545 -6.67 -16.48 7.02
CA ALA A 545 -7.17 -16.74 5.68
C ALA A 545 -8.71 -16.59 5.58
N PRO A 546 -9.53 -17.09 6.55
CA PRO A 546 -10.94 -16.74 6.61
C PRO A 546 -11.21 -15.24 6.71
N MET A 547 -10.38 -14.48 7.44
CA MET A 547 -10.51 -13.03 7.56
C MET A 547 -10.32 -12.35 6.20
N LEU A 548 -9.25 -12.68 5.46
CA LEU A 548 -9.01 -12.16 4.12
C LEU A 548 -10.18 -12.42 3.17
N ARG A 549 -10.74 -13.63 3.18
CA ARG A 549 -11.77 -14.04 2.24
C ARG A 549 -13.16 -13.53 2.60
N TYR A 550 -13.57 -13.68 3.86
CA TYR A 550 -14.97 -13.50 4.29
C TYR A 550 -15.23 -12.19 5.04
N ILE A 551 -14.19 -11.49 5.46
CA ILE A 551 -14.31 -10.19 6.10
C ILE A 551 -13.72 -9.12 5.16
N SER A 552 -12.42 -9.20 4.86
CA SER A 552 -11.76 -8.19 4.03
C SER A 552 -12.35 -8.13 2.62
N GLY A 553 -12.55 -9.28 1.97
CA GLY A 553 -13.11 -9.34 0.61
C GLY A 553 -14.47 -8.63 0.47
N PRO A 554 -15.53 -9.01 1.21
CA PRO A 554 -16.83 -8.34 1.12
C PRO A 554 -16.80 -6.86 1.49
N ILE A 555 -16.07 -6.47 2.55
CA ILE A 555 -15.96 -5.07 2.95
C ILE A 555 -15.32 -4.25 1.82
N LEU A 556 -14.22 -4.73 1.24
CA LEU A 556 -13.54 -4.05 0.14
C LEU A 556 -14.41 -3.95 -1.12
N ALA A 557 -15.20 -4.98 -1.43
CA ALA A 557 -16.15 -4.94 -2.54
C ALA A 557 -17.22 -3.85 -2.34
N ILE A 558 -17.74 -3.70 -1.12
CA ILE A 558 -18.70 -2.65 -0.78
C ILE A 558 -18.05 -1.28 -0.90
N ILE A 559 -16.88 -1.08 -0.26
CA ILE A 559 -16.15 0.21 -0.30
C ILE A 559 -15.81 0.61 -1.74
N PHE A 560 -15.33 -0.33 -2.56
CA PHE A 560 -15.10 -0.12 -3.97
C PHE A 560 -16.34 0.42 -4.69
N SER A 561 -17.51 -0.15 -4.42
CA SER A 561 -18.76 0.26 -5.05
C SER A 561 -19.22 1.67 -4.65
N LEU A 562 -18.90 2.10 -3.43
CA LEU A 562 -19.26 3.44 -2.91
C LEU A 562 -18.47 4.58 -3.59
N ALA A 563 -17.45 4.28 -4.37
CA ALA A 563 -16.73 5.29 -5.14
C ALA A 563 -17.47 5.74 -6.40
N TYR A 564 -18.29 4.86 -7.01
CA TYR A 564 -18.93 5.15 -8.30
C TYR A 564 -19.98 6.27 -8.28
N PRO A 565 -20.86 6.39 -7.28
CA PRO A 565 -21.84 7.49 -7.26
C PRO A 565 -21.20 8.87 -7.30
N SER A 566 -20.00 9.04 -6.75
CA SER A 566 -19.29 10.33 -6.79
C SER A 566 -18.69 10.69 -8.16
N PHE A 567 -18.80 9.79 -9.16
CA PHE A 567 -18.37 10.10 -10.52
C PHE A 567 -19.32 11.10 -11.22
N ASP A 568 -20.61 11.05 -10.91
CA ASP A 568 -21.60 11.95 -11.53
C ASP A 568 -21.27 13.43 -11.28
N GLU A 569 -20.70 13.75 -10.10
CA GLU A 569 -20.30 15.11 -9.73
C GLU A 569 -19.22 15.71 -10.65
N VAL A 570 -18.35 14.86 -11.20
CA VAL A 570 -17.15 15.24 -11.97
C VAL A 570 -17.13 14.63 -13.37
N SER A 571 -18.24 14.06 -13.82
CA SER A 571 -18.35 13.35 -15.11
C SER A 571 -18.15 14.24 -16.33
N ASN A 572 -18.21 15.57 -16.17
CA ASN A 572 -17.99 16.55 -17.24
C ASN A 572 -16.58 17.15 -17.22
N ASP A 573 -15.74 16.79 -16.24
CA ASP A 573 -14.41 17.36 -16.06
C ASP A 573 -13.33 16.43 -16.61
N PRO A 574 -12.68 16.75 -17.74
CA PRO A 574 -11.71 15.87 -18.40
C PRO A 574 -10.56 15.37 -17.51
N PRO A 575 -9.94 16.16 -16.62
CA PRO A 575 -8.93 15.64 -15.69
C PRO A 575 -9.42 14.47 -14.86
N TYR A 576 -10.66 14.55 -14.35
CA TYR A 576 -11.27 13.49 -13.54
C TYR A 576 -11.68 12.27 -14.38
N ILE A 577 -12.11 12.49 -15.65
CA ILE A 577 -12.39 11.39 -16.58
C ILE A 577 -11.09 10.61 -16.87
N VAL A 578 -9.98 11.30 -17.11
CA VAL A 578 -8.68 10.65 -17.35
C VAL A 578 -8.26 9.85 -16.12
N GLY A 579 -8.37 10.42 -14.91
CA GLY A 579 -8.10 9.70 -13.67
C GLY A 579 -8.96 8.45 -13.51
N PHE A 580 -10.26 8.54 -13.84
CA PHE A 580 -11.18 7.41 -13.82
C PHE A 580 -10.75 6.29 -14.79
N ILE A 581 -10.35 6.65 -16.01
CA ILE A 581 -9.84 5.70 -17.01
C ILE A 581 -8.55 5.04 -16.49
N VAL A 582 -7.61 5.81 -15.96
CA VAL A 582 -6.34 5.30 -15.39
C VAL A 582 -6.60 4.29 -14.27
N ALA A 583 -7.56 4.56 -13.39
CA ALA A 583 -7.95 3.62 -12.33
C ALA A 583 -8.56 2.33 -12.90
N HIS A 584 -9.39 2.42 -13.97
CA HIS A 584 -10.00 1.25 -14.61
C HIS A 584 -9.00 0.42 -15.43
N CYS A 585 -7.91 1.00 -15.91
CA CYS A 585 -6.83 0.23 -16.53
C CYS A 585 -6.28 -0.83 -15.57
N LEU A 586 -6.25 -0.55 -14.26
CA LEU A 586 -5.84 -1.51 -13.24
C LEU A 586 -6.75 -2.75 -13.22
N LEU A 587 -8.06 -2.54 -13.26
CA LEU A 587 -9.04 -3.63 -13.31
C LEU A 587 -8.81 -4.48 -14.56
N LEU A 588 -8.58 -3.81 -15.69
CA LEU A 588 -8.29 -4.48 -16.96
C LEU A 588 -7.02 -5.35 -16.86
N TRP A 589 -5.94 -4.87 -16.24
CA TRP A 589 -4.72 -5.66 -16.04
C TRP A 589 -4.97 -6.93 -15.24
N ILE A 590 -5.79 -6.88 -14.19
CA ILE A 590 -6.16 -8.05 -13.38
C ILE A 590 -6.95 -9.06 -14.22
N VAL A 591 -7.96 -8.58 -14.96
CA VAL A 591 -8.79 -9.43 -15.85
C VAL A 591 -7.95 -10.08 -16.93
N ILE A 592 -7.09 -9.32 -17.60
CA ILE A 592 -6.17 -9.86 -18.62
C ILE A 592 -5.26 -10.92 -18.02
N GLY A 593 -4.70 -10.69 -16.83
CA GLY A 593 -3.85 -11.66 -16.15
C GLY A 593 -4.58 -12.94 -15.75
N PHE A 594 -5.86 -12.83 -15.41
CA PHE A 594 -6.69 -13.99 -15.10
C PHE A 594 -7.01 -14.83 -16.34
N ILE A 595 -7.34 -14.19 -17.47
CA ILE A 595 -7.72 -14.85 -18.72
C ILE A 595 -6.48 -15.30 -19.51
N PHE A 596 -5.49 -14.41 -19.66
CA PHE A 596 -4.28 -14.60 -20.47
C PHE A 596 -2.98 -14.55 -19.62
N PRO A 597 -2.80 -15.42 -18.62
CA PRO A 597 -1.66 -15.35 -17.70
C PRO A 597 -0.29 -15.47 -18.38
N ARG A 598 -0.22 -16.02 -19.60
CA ARG A 598 1.03 -16.15 -20.36
C ARG A 598 1.61 -14.80 -20.81
N TRP A 599 0.79 -13.76 -20.95
CA TRP A 599 1.26 -12.42 -21.36
C TRP A 599 2.19 -11.80 -20.32
N TYR A 600 2.00 -12.12 -19.04
CA TYR A 600 2.83 -11.62 -17.94
C TYR A 600 4.13 -12.42 -17.74
N ASN A 601 4.38 -13.47 -18.56
CA ASN A 601 5.63 -14.22 -18.50
C ASN A 601 6.84 -13.38 -18.91
N ILE A 602 6.65 -12.25 -19.57
CA ILE A 602 7.69 -11.26 -19.86
C ILE A 602 8.39 -10.75 -18.58
N PHE A 603 7.70 -10.74 -17.44
CA PHE A 603 8.21 -10.28 -16.15
C PHE A 603 8.81 -11.41 -15.29
N ILE A 604 8.78 -12.66 -15.77
CA ILE A 604 9.23 -13.83 -15.00
C ILE A 604 10.35 -14.53 -15.76
N GLN A 605 11.48 -14.70 -15.12
CA GLN A 605 12.61 -15.44 -15.67
C GLN A 605 12.22 -16.89 -16.00
N HIS A 606 12.80 -17.47 -17.05
CA HIS A 606 12.44 -18.81 -17.50
C HIS A 606 12.60 -19.86 -16.40
N GLU A 607 13.66 -19.75 -15.61
CA GLU A 607 13.98 -20.64 -14.51
C GLU A 607 13.01 -20.53 -13.32
N ARG A 608 12.24 -19.43 -13.25
CA ARG A 608 11.28 -19.13 -12.19
C ARG A 608 9.82 -19.30 -12.60
N ARG A 609 9.55 -19.68 -13.84
CA ARG A 609 8.17 -19.94 -14.32
C ARG A 609 7.61 -21.25 -13.79
N ASP A 610 8.47 -22.22 -13.52
CA ASP A 610 8.13 -23.50 -12.91
C ASP A 610 8.38 -23.41 -11.40
N ASP A 611 7.35 -23.65 -10.60
CA ASP A 611 7.32 -23.45 -9.14
C ASP A 611 8.38 -24.31 -8.38
N TRP A 612 9.00 -25.28 -9.06
CA TRP A 612 9.84 -26.32 -8.47
C TRP A 612 11.31 -25.95 -8.26
N LYS A 613 11.75 -24.76 -8.71
CA LYS A 613 13.17 -24.40 -8.71
C LYS A 613 13.57 -23.34 -7.68
N GLN A 614 12.66 -22.96 -6.77
CA GLN A 614 12.95 -21.98 -5.73
C GLN A 614 13.42 -22.67 -4.44
N PRO A 615 14.68 -22.46 -3.97
CA PRO A 615 15.20 -23.18 -2.80
C PRO A 615 14.44 -22.95 -1.50
N TYR A 616 13.51 -22.01 -1.46
CA TYR A 616 12.74 -21.65 -0.26
C TYR A 616 11.23 -21.57 -0.52
N ALA A 617 10.78 -21.92 -1.72
CA ALA A 617 9.36 -21.91 -2.01
C ALA A 617 8.65 -22.96 -1.16
N PRO A 618 7.48 -22.64 -0.59
CA PRO A 618 6.73 -23.57 0.26
C PRO A 618 6.46 -24.93 -0.39
N ASN A 619 6.25 -24.95 -1.72
CA ASN A 619 6.03 -26.17 -2.51
C ASN A 619 7.23 -27.11 -2.52
N GLN A 620 8.46 -26.58 -2.41
CA GLN A 620 9.67 -27.38 -2.35
C GLN A 620 9.99 -27.88 -0.95
N LEU A 621 9.62 -27.08 0.08
CA LEU A 621 9.82 -27.47 1.48
C LEU A 621 8.87 -28.60 1.90
N ARG A 622 7.81 -28.83 1.14
CA ARG A 622 6.77 -29.79 1.48
C ARG A 622 7.05 -31.22 1.01
N GLY A 623 8.09 -31.44 0.20
CA GLY A 623 8.36 -32.75 -0.40
C GLY A 623 7.13 -33.34 -1.10
N THR A 624 7.31 -33.87 -2.29
CA THR A 624 6.22 -34.50 -3.02
C THR A 624 5.61 -35.67 -2.23
N THR A 625 4.42 -35.46 -1.74
CA THR A 625 3.31 -36.39 -1.47
C THR A 625 3.41 -37.48 -0.40
N ASP A 626 4.54 -37.90 0.10
CA ASP A 626 4.54 -39.00 1.07
C ASP A 626 5.46 -38.70 2.26
N GLY A 627 4.91 -38.34 3.39
CA GLY A 627 5.35 -38.50 4.79
C GLY A 627 6.84 -38.68 5.19
N GLN A 628 7.75 -38.73 4.23
CA GLN A 628 9.15 -39.00 4.47
C GLN A 628 10.05 -37.74 4.59
N ASP A 629 9.58 -36.56 4.19
CA ASP A 629 10.47 -35.38 4.10
C ASP A 629 10.40 -34.41 5.29
N VAL A 630 9.56 -34.65 6.30
CA VAL A 630 9.60 -33.85 7.54
C VAL A 630 10.96 -34.05 8.24
N GLY A 631 11.54 -35.24 8.17
CA GLY A 631 12.86 -35.53 8.71
C GLY A 631 14.02 -34.81 8.00
N ASN A 632 13.95 -34.63 6.69
CA ASN A 632 14.98 -33.93 5.93
C ASN A 632 14.94 -32.41 6.13
N THR A 633 13.75 -31.85 6.37
CA THR A 633 13.59 -30.41 6.68
C THR A 633 14.15 -30.07 8.06
N GLU A 634 13.93 -30.93 9.06
CA GLU A 634 14.54 -30.79 10.38
C GLU A 634 16.07 -31.00 10.34
N ALA A 635 16.56 -31.93 9.52
CA ALA A 635 17.99 -32.14 9.33
C ALA A 635 18.67 -30.97 8.60
N ALA A 636 18.04 -30.36 7.60
CA ALA A 636 18.54 -29.16 6.94
C ALA A 636 18.53 -27.94 7.90
N MET A 637 17.49 -27.81 8.72
CA MET A 637 17.41 -26.75 9.74
C MET A 637 18.45 -26.95 10.86
N SER A 638 18.75 -28.18 11.25
CA SER A 638 19.78 -28.49 12.23
C SER A 638 21.21 -28.29 11.71
N GLN A 639 21.46 -28.50 10.42
CA GLN A 639 22.75 -28.20 9.79
C GLN A 639 23.00 -26.69 9.68
N ASP A 640 21.99 -25.87 9.29
CA ASP A 640 22.13 -24.41 9.28
C ASP A 640 22.30 -23.83 10.70
N ALA A 641 21.66 -24.41 11.70
CA ALA A 641 21.86 -24.04 13.11
C ALA A 641 23.25 -24.47 13.64
N GLY A 642 23.75 -25.62 13.19
CA GLY A 642 25.09 -26.11 13.52
C GLY A 642 26.21 -25.25 12.92
N MET A 643 26.07 -24.82 11.66
CA MET A 643 27.05 -23.94 11.01
C MET A 643 27.11 -22.54 11.65
N SER A 644 25.99 -22.03 12.19
CA SER A 644 25.98 -20.74 12.91
C SER A 644 26.66 -20.85 14.28
N SER A 645 26.64 -22.01 14.94
CA SER A 645 27.32 -22.25 16.22
C SER A 645 28.81 -22.50 16.09
N GLU A 646 29.26 -23.15 15.01
CA GLU A 646 30.71 -23.38 14.76
C GLU A 646 31.44 -22.10 14.34
N THR A 647 30.82 -21.19 13.60
CA THR A 647 31.40 -19.87 13.26
C THR A 647 31.46 -18.94 14.47
N SER A 648 30.58 -19.10 15.46
CA SER A 648 30.64 -18.36 16.74
C SER A 648 31.75 -18.88 17.65
N SER A 649 32.00 -20.20 17.70
CA SER A 649 33.04 -20.79 18.55
C SER A 649 34.47 -20.61 18.03
N LYS A 650 34.68 -20.43 16.72
CA LYS A 650 36.00 -20.12 16.15
C LYS A 650 36.41 -18.65 16.28
N LYS A 651 35.48 -17.72 16.58
CA LYS A 651 35.78 -16.31 16.88
C LYS A 651 36.14 -16.04 18.34
N GLN A 652 36.01 -17.03 19.24
CA GLN A 652 36.43 -16.92 20.63
C GLN A 652 37.79 -17.57 20.93
N ARG A 653 38.49 -18.07 19.88
CA ARG A 653 39.82 -18.72 20.05
C ARG A 653 40.92 -18.15 19.12
N LEU A 654 40.80 -16.84 18.73
CA LEU A 654 41.93 -16.12 18.14
C LEU A 654 42.03 -14.74 18.80
#